data_27a5ce8d4800c38b9d1637bbe6d1e43a
#
_entry.id   27a5ce8d4800c38b9d1637bbe6d1e43a
#
_cell.length_a   1.000
_cell.length_b   1.000
_cell.length_c   1.000
_cell.angle_alpha   90.00
_cell.angle_beta   90.00
_cell.angle_gamma   90.00
#
_symmetry.space_group_name_H-M   'P 1'
#
loop_
_entity.id
_entity.type
_entity.pdbx_description
1 polymer ?
#
loop_
_entity_poly.entity_id
_entity_poly.type
_entity_poly.pdbx_seq_one_letter_code
_entity_poly.pdbx_strand_id
1 'polypeptide(L)'
;MKKDEKMSIEDMTAYMRIVPERKASYAEFPDTMNDEIKEYLRKQGINALYTQQTEMFEKAGRGENTVITTSTASGKTLAFLLPVLQKILEDPLTRAIFVYPTKALASDQYRSLQPVLEYFGEGKIQAGVYDGDTMPAERSRIRKSANIILTNPEMLNSAFLPNHSKYGFDFIFANLRYIVIDELHSYRGAFGAHLANIFRRMYRICQYYHSSPQFLCSSATIANPVELAKKVCGTAFSLIEKDGSPSPVREYRIIQPPEIKGHNDKVYGRYAASTVAADMLPDLVKEQRHFIAFGKSRRTVEVILKEARDKLDAAGFLSQADSRKIAGYRGGYTPLERKEIERKMMSGELNGLVSTNALELGIDIGSLDTTVIVGYPGTRASFWQQSGRAGRNGQTCVNYLILENQSFDQYIAVEPGWLFEGKSENAIVDPDNLLIELAHIRAAAAELPLSLDDAALFPSLGEIIPVLMKAEEVKSMAGRFAWSGPAFPAGDYSLRNMDKTRFKLILDNENREITEMDESQAYHELHPGAVYMHDGALYEVLKLDLVSRTATAKPFEGNYYTVPAGTEDIRILQTFQEKTVERTKIHFGDINVDEVISMFKKLQFHNHQNLGYVSLTQPLQKDYDTESTWIDIPEDVVRVYRSLLLPNGAGELVLNNHFEGLQNAIKNAAMMVTMTERDDINTGMSNNATVQGYVDSGSGESEGHEVVSLFIYDKYEGGLGYSEKIYELIPEVIDHAIQMVKGCSCEDGCPACVGDYTFSKKMVLWGLRSLKERLEAPEYVKKQVEEERPGVHKQYSFFKLPEKWNEFCETVIKNGESGGAFLKTAKRVEIEKHNLILIVDSYFYEDWLKIPENAKSIKNILKFHAVCPQDMEIVVRTEEDMERKKKTEGKLKRRYEDKF
;
A
#
# COMPACT_ATOMS: atom_id res chain seq x y z
N MET A 1 -3.97 24.30 32.17
CA MET A 1 -3.80 24.62 30.74
C MET A 1 -4.77 25.73 30.39
N LYS A 2 -4.27 26.85 29.90
CA LYS A 2 -5.13 27.97 29.42
C LYS A 2 -5.91 27.43 28.21
N LYS A 3 -7.20 27.77 28.09
CA LYS A 3 -8.01 27.49 26.91
C LYS A 3 -7.24 28.02 25.70
N ASP A 4 -6.82 27.11 24.82
CA ASP A 4 -6.10 27.43 23.59
C ASP A 4 -6.99 28.34 22.75
N GLU A 5 -6.46 29.50 22.37
CA GLU A 5 -7.03 30.35 21.32
C GLU A 5 -7.08 29.49 20.05
N LYS A 6 -8.27 29.29 19.50
CA LYS A 6 -8.48 28.59 18.24
C LYS A 6 -7.72 29.36 17.15
N MET A 7 -6.61 28.83 16.66
CA MET A 7 -5.88 29.44 15.53
C MET A 7 -6.80 29.48 14.31
N SER A 8 -6.74 30.58 13.57
CA SER A 8 -7.52 30.72 12.35
C SER A 8 -6.93 29.83 11.22
N ILE A 9 -7.75 29.50 10.23
CA ILE A 9 -7.27 28.74 9.04
C ILE A 9 -6.20 29.56 8.30
N GLU A 10 -6.36 30.88 8.29
CA GLU A 10 -5.40 31.81 7.69
C GLU A 10 -4.02 31.71 8.35
N ASP A 11 -3.97 31.66 9.67
CA ASP A 11 -2.71 31.57 10.43
C ASP A 11 -2.01 30.20 10.22
N MET A 12 -2.76 29.16 9.89
CA MET A 12 -2.25 27.82 9.58
C MET A 12 -1.93 27.62 8.10
N THR A 13 -2.25 28.58 7.23
CA THR A 13 -2.02 28.47 5.78
C THR A 13 -0.55 28.67 5.45
N ALA A 14 0.15 27.58 5.16
CA ALA A 14 1.57 27.61 4.76
C ALA A 14 1.75 28.05 3.30
N TYR A 15 0.81 27.75 2.43
CA TYR A 15 0.87 28.11 1.02
C TYR A 15 -0.52 28.23 0.43
N MET A 16 -0.68 29.19 -0.51
CA MET A 16 -1.91 29.39 -1.26
C MET A 16 -1.60 29.53 -2.75
N ARG A 17 -2.41 28.86 -3.59
CA ARG A 17 -2.32 28.96 -5.03
C ARG A 17 -3.70 29.14 -5.65
N ILE A 18 -3.83 30.11 -6.53
CA ILE A 18 -5.02 30.31 -7.33
C ILE A 18 -4.71 29.87 -8.76
N VAL A 19 -5.44 28.90 -9.25
CA VAL A 19 -5.41 28.48 -10.64
C VAL A 19 -6.54 29.21 -11.35
N PRO A 20 -6.23 30.07 -12.36
CA PRO A 20 -7.23 30.83 -13.08
C PRO A 20 -8.16 29.94 -13.89
N GLU A 21 -9.31 30.48 -14.27
CA GLU A 21 -10.21 29.79 -15.18
C GLU A 21 -9.52 29.48 -16.52
N ARG A 22 -9.87 28.32 -17.07
CA ARG A 22 -9.49 27.93 -18.43
C ARG A 22 -10.74 27.92 -19.29
N LYS A 23 -10.70 28.65 -20.40
CA LYS A 23 -11.78 28.64 -21.39
C LYS A 23 -11.75 27.34 -22.20
N ALA A 24 -12.93 26.90 -22.64
CA ALA A 24 -13.04 25.74 -23.51
C ALA A 24 -12.43 25.99 -24.89
N SER A 25 -11.79 24.94 -25.41
CA SER A 25 -11.34 24.86 -26.79
C SER A 25 -12.24 23.90 -27.58
N TYR A 26 -12.94 24.41 -28.58
CA TYR A 26 -13.92 23.64 -29.35
C TYR A 26 -13.36 23.27 -30.73
N ALA A 27 -13.86 22.15 -31.24
CA ALA A 27 -13.74 21.74 -32.64
C ALA A 27 -15.13 21.47 -33.19
N GLU A 28 -15.34 21.70 -34.49
CA GLU A 28 -16.58 21.34 -35.15
C GLU A 28 -16.81 19.84 -35.15
N PHE A 29 -18.06 19.43 -35.35
CA PHE A 29 -18.36 18.01 -35.49
C PHE A 29 -17.65 17.44 -36.73
N PRO A 30 -16.95 16.30 -36.63
CA PRO A 30 -16.36 15.63 -37.77
C PRO A 30 -17.38 15.39 -38.93
N ASP A 31 -16.98 15.58 -40.15
CA ASP A 31 -17.87 15.33 -41.31
C ASP A 31 -18.35 13.88 -41.36
N THR A 32 -17.48 12.95 -40.91
CA THR A 32 -17.75 11.50 -40.84
C THR A 32 -18.72 11.11 -39.75
N MET A 33 -19.05 12.00 -38.82
CA MET A 33 -19.97 11.72 -37.73
C MET A 33 -21.41 11.59 -38.24
N ASN A 34 -22.12 10.54 -37.78
CA ASN A 34 -23.52 10.28 -38.13
C ASN A 34 -24.41 11.48 -37.74
N ASP A 35 -25.33 11.83 -38.62
CA ASP A 35 -26.19 13.00 -38.41
C ASP A 35 -27.14 12.85 -37.23
N GLU A 36 -27.58 11.63 -36.92
CA GLU A 36 -28.40 11.37 -35.71
C GLU A 36 -27.62 11.67 -34.41
N ILE A 37 -26.30 11.38 -34.39
CA ILE A 37 -25.43 11.74 -33.26
C ILE A 37 -25.29 13.26 -33.15
N LYS A 38 -25.07 13.96 -34.30
CA LYS A 38 -25.00 15.42 -34.32
C LYS A 38 -26.31 16.05 -33.83
N GLU A 39 -27.46 15.48 -34.25
CA GLU A 39 -28.75 15.96 -33.78
C GLU A 39 -28.97 15.71 -32.26
N TYR A 40 -28.61 14.54 -31.77
CA TYR A 40 -28.63 14.24 -30.34
C TYR A 40 -27.81 15.26 -29.53
N LEU A 41 -26.58 15.49 -29.93
CA LEU A 41 -25.68 16.44 -29.28
C LEU A 41 -26.25 17.87 -29.26
N ARG A 42 -26.83 18.33 -30.39
CA ARG A 42 -27.48 19.65 -30.45
C ARG A 42 -28.70 19.74 -29.52
N LYS A 43 -29.52 18.67 -29.39
CA LYS A 43 -30.62 18.60 -28.42
C LYS A 43 -30.16 18.65 -26.97
N GLN A 44 -28.94 18.14 -26.69
CA GLN A 44 -28.30 18.28 -25.39
C GLN A 44 -27.60 19.62 -25.16
N GLY A 45 -27.72 20.56 -26.11
CA GLY A 45 -27.08 21.90 -26.06
C GLY A 45 -25.59 21.88 -26.46
N ILE A 46 -25.08 20.76 -26.98
CA ILE A 46 -23.70 20.61 -27.42
C ILE A 46 -23.64 20.92 -28.92
N ASN A 47 -23.19 22.12 -29.28
CA ASN A 47 -23.08 22.56 -30.68
C ASN A 47 -21.69 22.33 -31.28
N ALA A 48 -20.68 22.06 -30.47
CA ALA A 48 -19.32 21.74 -30.87
C ALA A 48 -18.70 20.81 -29.81
N LEU A 49 -17.74 20.01 -30.18
CA LEU A 49 -17.03 19.11 -29.27
C LEU A 49 -15.80 19.81 -28.69
N TYR A 50 -15.34 19.38 -27.51
CA TYR A 50 -13.99 19.72 -27.07
C TYR A 50 -12.98 19.05 -28.00
N THR A 51 -11.82 19.71 -28.19
CA THR A 51 -10.78 19.24 -29.14
C THR A 51 -10.36 17.79 -28.89
N GLN A 52 -10.23 17.35 -27.64
CA GLN A 52 -9.89 15.95 -27.30
C GLN A 52 -11.00 14.95 -27.65
N GLN A 53 -12.26 15.38 -27.67
CA GLN A 53 -13.38 14.52 -28.03
C GLN A 53 -13.39 14.27 -29.55
N THR A 54 -13.11 15.30 -30.32
CA THR A 54 -12.96 15.18 -31.78
C THR A 54 -11.74 14.31 -32.12
N GLU A 55 -10.60 14.55 -31.48
CA GLU A 55 -9.39 13.76 -31.70
C GLU A 55 -9.59 12.27 -31.38
N MET A 56 -10.30 11.96 -30.29
CA MET A 56 -10.65 10.56 -29.92
C MET A 56 -11.54 9.92 -31.00
N PHE A 57 -12.57 10.64 -31.46
CA PHE A 57 -13.48 10.15 -32.49
C PHE A 57 -12.73 9.83 -33.79
N GLU A 58 -11.86 10.71 -34.25
CA GLU A 58 -11.08 10.54 -35.46
C GLU A 58 -10.07 9.42 -35.39
N LYS A 59 -9.31 9.33 -34.26
CA LYS A 59 -8.35 8.24 -34.03
C LYS A 59 -9.04 6.89 -33.96
N ALA A 60 -10.17 6.81 -33.26
CA ALA A 60 -10.98 5.59 -33.18
C ALA A 60 -11.52 5.18 -34.56
N GLY A 61 -11.95 6.15 -35.38
CA GLY A 61 -12.38 5.92 -36.76
C GLY A 61 -11.26 5.37 -37.67
N ARG A 62 -9.99 5.66 -37.36
CA ARG A 62 -8.83 5.09 -38.08
C ARG A 62 -8.41 3.72 -37.53
N GLY A 63 -9.08 3.19 -36.49
CA GLY A 63 -8.73 1.93 -35.88
C GLY A 63 -7.56 2.00 -34.89
N GLU A 64 -7.16 3.21 -34.46
CA GLU A 64 -6.07 3.39 -33.49
C GLU A 64 -6.56 3.13 -32.06
N ASN A 65 -5.87 2.23 -31.33
CA ASN A 65 -6.07 2.13 -29.88
C ASN A 65 -5.58 3.46 -29.25
N THR A 66 -6.37 4.04 -28.38
CA THR A 66 -6.14 5.41 -27.92
C THR A 66 -6.31 5.51 -26.40
N VAL A 67 -5.38 6.23 -25.74
CA VAL A 67 -5.49 6.62 -24.35
C VAL A 67 -5.61 8.14 -24.22
N ILE A 68 -6.63 8.60 -23.48
CA ILE A 68 -6.85 10.02 -23.18
C ILE A 68 -6.51 10.32 -21.71
N THR A 69 -5.65 11.32 -21.50
CA THR A 69 -5.19 11.74 -20.18
C THR A 69 -5.52 13.21 -19.95
N THR A 70 -6.76 13.50 -19.64
CA THR A 70 -7.22 14.86 -19.37
C THR A 70 -7.76 14.97 -17.96
N SER A 71 -7.97 16.20 -17.46
CA SER A 71 -8.45 16.46 -16.10
C SER A 71 -9.77 15.78 -15.78
N THR A 72 -10.13 15.73 -14.51
CA THR A 72 -11.47 15.27 -14.08
C THR A 72 -12.55 16.19 -14.64
N ALA A 73 -13.73 15.65 -14.98
CA ALA A 73 -14.84 16.36 -15.59
C ALA A 73 -14.55 17.00 -16.97
N SER A 74 -13.53 16.54 -17.70
CA SER A 74 -13.17 17.03 -19.04
C SER A 74 -14.00 16.42 -20.18
N GLY A 75 -15.04 15.65 -19.88
CA GLY A 75 -15.90 15.00 -20.88
C GLY A 75 -15.29 13.75 -21.52
N LYS A 76 -14.42 13.04 -20.83
CA LYS A 76 -13.79 11.76 -21.29
C LYS A 76 -14.84 10.72 -21.66
N THR A 77 -15.91 10.59 -20.86
CA THR A 77 -17.00 9.64 -21.14
C THR A 77 -17.61 9.87 -22.52
N LEU A 78 -17.88 11.12 -22.89
CA LEU A 78 -18.40 11.42 -24.22
C LEU A 78 -17.37 11.13 -25.31
N ALA A 79 -16.08 11.37 -25.05
CA ALA A 79 -15.01 11.14 -26.03
C ALA A 79 -14.95 9.67 -26.49
N PHE A 80 -15.02 8.69 -25.59
CA PHE A 80 -15.01 7.28 -25.98
C PHE A 80 -16.41 6.74 -26.35
N LEU A 81 -17.48 7.39 -25.88
CA LEU A 81 -18.84 6.98 -26.24
C LEU A 81 -19.18 7.28 -27.71
N LEU A 82 -18.77 8.44 -28.24
CA LEU A 82 -19.10 8.86 -29.59
C LEU A 82 -18.69 7.84 -30.69
N PRO A 83 -17.44 7.33 -30.73
CA PRO A 83 -17.07 6.31 -31.73
C PRO A 83 -17.82 5.00 -31.54
N VAL A 84 -18.18 4.64 -30.28
CA VAL A 84 -18.97 3.43 -30.00
C VAL A 84 -20.39 3.60 -30.55
N LEU A 85 -21.05 4.74 -30.33
CA LEU A 85 -22.37 5.04 -30.86
C LEU A 85 -22.35 5.05 -32.40
N GLN A 86 -21.34 5.68 -33.00
CA GLN A 86 -21.16 5.68 -34.47
C GLN A 86 -21.18 4.24 -34.99
N LYS A 87 -20.40 3.36 -34.38
CA LYS A 87 -20.28 1.97 -34.84
C LYS A 87 -21.51 1.15 -34.63
N ILE A 88 -22.27 1.38 -33.56
CA ILE A 88 -23.56 0.70 -33.30
C ILE A 88 -24.63 1.13 -34.33
N LEU A 89 -24.65 2.42 -34.71
CA LEU A 89 -25.59 2.91 -35.74
C LEU A 89 -25.24 2.41 -37.16
N GLU A 90 -23.93 2.17 -37.42
CA GLU A 90 -23.49 1.55 -38.68
C GLU A 90 -23.79 0.06 -38.74
N ASP A 91 -23.59 -0.64 -37.63
CA ASP A 91 -23.78 -2.08 -37.48
C ASP A 91 -24.46 -2.41 -36.14
N PRO A 92 -25.76 -2.67 -36.11
CA PRO A 92 -26.52 -2.95 -34.87
C PRO A 92 -26.06 -4.21 -34.12
N LEU A 93 -25.29 -5.10 -34.78
CA LEU A 93 -24.71 -6.27 -34.11
C LEU A 93 -23.50 -5.89 -33.23
N THR A 94 -22.93 -4.72 -33.42
CA THR A 94 -21.78 -4.22 -32.65
C THR A 94 -22.00 -4.37 -31.13
N ARG A 95 -20.99 -4.92 -30.45
CA ARG A 95 -20.89 -5.01 -28.99
C ARG A 95 -19.68 -4.23 -28.51
N ALA A 96 -19.86 -3.51 -27.41
CA ALA A 96 -18.82 -2.80 -26.69
C ALA A 96 -18.86 -3.18 -25.21
N ILE A 97 -17.70 -3.50 -24.64
CA ILE A 97 -17.53 -3.78 -23.21
C ILE A 97 -16.83 -2.61 -22.57
N PHE A 98 -17.47 -2.00 -21.57
CA PHE A 98 -16.92 -0.89 -20.80
C PHE A 98 -16.48 -1.44 -19.43
N VAL A 99 -15.19 -1.33 -19.15
CA VAL A 99 -14.55 -1.88 -17.95
C VAL A 99 -14.26 -0.76 -16.95
N TYR A 100 -14.86 -0.88 -15.78
CA TYR A 100 -14.70 0.07 -14.68
C TYR A 100 -14.03 -0.59 -13.48
N PRO A 101 -13.20 0.14 -12.70
CA PRO A 101 -12.52 -0.44 -11.54
C PRO A 101 -13.48 -0.82 -10.40
N THR A 102 -14.67 -0.22 -10.34
CA THR A 102 -15.66 -0.51 -9.28
C THR A 102 -17.07 -0.62 -9.83
N LYS A 103 -17.92 -1.43 -9.15
CA LYS A 103 -19.36 -1.56 -9.47
C LYS A 103 -20.09 -0.21 -9.35
N ALA A 104 -19.73 0.59 -8.34
CA ALA A 104 -20.37 1.89 -8.10
C ALA A 104 -20.15 2.84 -9.27
N LEU A 105 -18.93 2.90 -9.82
CA LEU A 105 -18.62 3.72 -10.99
C LEU A 105 -19.36 3.21 -12.23
N ALA A 106 -19.42 1.89 -12.46
CA ALA A 106 -20.17 1.32 -13.56
C ALA A 106 -21.66 1.71 -13.51
N SER A 107 -22.27 1.63 -12.31
CA SER A 107 -23.68 2.02 -12.10
C SER A 107 -23.91 3.52 -12.29
N ASP A 108 -22.97 4.38 -11.89
CA ASP A 108 -23.04 5.82 -12.08
C ASP A 108 -22.94 6.19 -13.58
N GLN A 109 -21.98 5.61 -14.27
CA GLN A 109 -21.80 5.79 -15.71
C GLN A 109 -23.00 5.29 -16.51
N TYR A 110 -23.66 4.19 -16.08
CA TYR A 110 -24.90 3.75 -16.68
C TYR A 110 -26.03 4.78 -16.51
N ARG A 111 -26.12 5.44 -15.35
CA ARG A 111 -27.09 6.55 -15.17
C ARG A 111 -26.81 7.70 -16.14
N SER A 112 -25.54 8.03 -16.37
CA SER A 112 -25.16 9.07 -17.31
C SER A 112 -25.46 8.75 -18.79
N LEU A 113 -25.65 7.47 -19.13
CA LEU A 113 -26.07 7.03 -20.47
C LEU A 113 -27.58 7.13 -20.69
N GLN A 114 -28.42 7.35 -19.66
CA GLN A 114 -29.86 7.37 -19.81
C GLN A 114 -30.39 8.35 -20.90
N PRO A 115 -29.87 9.60 -20.99
CA PRO A 115 -30.30 10.53 -22.06
C PRO A 115 -30.02 10.00 -23.48
N VAL A 116 -28.92 9.26 -23.66
CA VAL A 116 -28.58 8.59 -24.93
C VAL A 116 -29.59 7.50 -25.22
N LEU A 117 -29.83 6.63 -24.25
CA LEU A 117 -30.76 5.48 -24.42
C LEU A 117 -32.18 5.93 -24.68
N GLU A 118 -32.66 6.98 -24.01
CA GLU A 118 -33.99 7.57 -24.23
C GLU A 118 -34.09 8.19 -25.62
N TYR A 119 -33.04 8.90 -26.08
CA TYR A 119 -33.06 9.53 -27.42
C TYR A 119 -33.11 8.51 -28.56
N PHE A 120 -32.23 7.52 -28.53
CA PHE A 120 -32.14 6.53 -29.61
C PHE A 120 -33.20 5.44 -29.51
N GLY A 121 -33.72 5.18 -28.29
CA GLY A 121 -34.74 4.18 -28.00
C GLY A 121 -34.23 2.74 -28.01
N GLU A 122 -35.00 1.85 -27.39
CA GLU A 122 -34.63 0.43 -27.23
C GLU A 122 -34.42 -0.34 -28.53
N GLY A 123 -34.97 0.14 -29.64
CA GLY A 123 -34.83 -0.50 -30.96
C GLY A 123 -33.47 -0.25 -31.63
N LYS A 124 -32.71 0.78 -31.20
CA LYS A 124 -31.42 1.14 -31.81
C LYS A 124 -30.23 0.90 -30.92
N ILE A 125 -30.29 1.36 -29.65
CA ILE A 125 -29.16 1.28 -28.73
C ILE A 125 -29.65 0.79 -27.38
N GLN A 126 -29.04 -0.29 -26.88
CA GLN A 126 -29.32 -0.84 -25.56
C GLN A 126 -28.04 -0.94 -24.75
N ALA A 127 -28.13 -0.63 -23.46
CA ALA A 127 -27.04 -0.79 -22.54
C ALA A 127 -27.50 -1.50 -21.25
N GLY A 128 -26.54 -2.02 -20.49
CA GLY A 128 -26.81 -2.61 -19.18
C GLY A 128 -25.57 -2.82 -18.34
N VAL A 129 -25.75 -2.77 -17.02
CA VAL A 129 -24.70 -3.09 -16.05
C VAL A 129 -24.71 -4.59 -15.81
N TYR A 130 -23.57 -5.23 -16.02
CA TYR A 130 -23.38 -6.65 -15.78
C TYR A 130 -22.34 -6.83 -14.66
N ASP A 131 -22.82 -6.98 -13.44
CA ASP A 131 -22.00 -7.14 -12.25
C ASP A 131 -22.55 -8.21 -11.30
N GLY A 132 -21.93 -8.35 -10.10
CA GLY A 132 -22.36 -9.32 -9.09
C GLY A 132 -23.78 -9.08 -8.56
N ASP A 133 -24.25 -7.84 -8.59
CA ASP A 133 -25.54 -7.43 -8.02
C ASP A 133 -26.68 -7.49 -9.07
N THR A 134 -26.34 -7.67 -10.35
CA THR A 134 -27.31 -7.75 -11.45
C THR A 134 -28.15 -9.04 -11.37
N MET A 135 -29.47 -8.90 -11.36
CA MET A 135 -30.39 -10.00 -11.24
C MET A 135 -30.33 -10.97 -12.45
N PRO A 136 -30.56 -12.29 -12.27
CA PRO A 136 -30.41 -13.28 -13.34
C PRO A 136 -31.22 -12.99 -14.60
N ALA A 137 -32.46 -12.50 -14.47
CA ALA A 137 -33.28 -12.12 -15.60
C ALA A 137 -32.67 -10.97 -16.41
N GLU A 138 -32.15 -9.95 -15.72
CA GLU A 138 -31.50 -8.81 -16.34
C GLU A 138 -30.18 -9.22 -17.01
N ARG A 139 -29.38 -10.07 -16.38
CA ARG A 139 -28.19 -10.65 -17.02
C ARG A 139 -28.52 -11.35 -18.34
N SER A 140 -29.64 -12.09 -18.38
CA SER A 140 -30.08 -12.75 -19.61
C SER A 140 -30.47 -11.74 -20.69
N ARG A 141 -31.16 -10.64 -20.33
CA ARG A 141 -31.52 -9.56 -21.25
C ARG A 141 -30.27 -8.89 -21.82
N ILE A 142 -29.35 -8.50 -20.96
CA ILE A 142 -28.10 -7.82 -21.37
C ILE A 142 -27.30 -8.67 -22.37
N ARG A 143 -27.10 -9.96 -22.10
CA ARG A 143 -26.37 -10.84 -23.03
C ARG A 143 -27.00 -10.95 -24.42
N LYS A 144 -28.34 -10.88 -24.48
CA LYS A 144 -29.07 -11.05 -25.75
C LYS A 144 -29.13 -9.75 -26.57
N SER A 145 -29.32 -8.62 -25.90
CA SER A 145 -29.75 -7.40 -26.60
C SER A 145 -28.82 -6.19 -26.39
N ALA A 146 -28.06 -6.10 -25.28
CA ALA A 146 -27.27 -4.90 -25.02
C ALA A 146 -26.11 -4.74 -26.01
N ASN A 147 -26.00 -3.56 -26.60
CA ASN A 147 -24.89 -3.13 -27.44
C ASN A 147 -23.70 -2.68 -26.56
N ILE A 148 -24.00 -2.00 -25.46
CA ILE A 148 -23.00 -1.48 -24.50
C ILE A 148 -23.19 -2.22 -23.18
N ILE A 149 -22.16 -2.92 -22.74
CA ILE A 149 -22.14 -3.69 -21.49
C ILE A 149 -21.15 -3.06 -20.55
N LEU A 150 -21.62 -2.48 -19.43
CA LEU A 150 -20.79 -1.91 -18.40
C LEU A 150 -20.50 -3.00 -17.36
N THR A 151 -19.23 -3.22 -17.07
CA THR A 151 -18.80 -4.31 -16.18
C THR A 151 -17.50 -3.97 -15.45
N ASN A 152 -16.94 -4.93 -14.70
CA ASN A 152 -15.69 -4.82 -13.98
C ASN A 152 -14.79 -6.04 -14.25
N PRO A 153 -13.49 -5.98 -13.91
CA PRO A 153 -12.54 -7.09 -14.12
C PRO A 153 -12.99 -8.41 -13.49
N GLU A 154 -13.59 -8.36 -12.30
CA GLU A 154 -14.07 -9.54 -11.59
C GLU A 154 -15.11 -10.30 -12.40
N MET A 155 -16.00 -9.59 -13.08
CA MET A 155 -17.02 -10.21 -13.94
C MET A 155 -16.43 -10.76 -15.25
N LEU A 156 -15.47 -10.07 -15.84
CA LEU A 156 -14.74 -10.60 -16.99
C LEU A 156 -14.08 -11.93 -16.62
N ASN A 157 -13.38 -11.99 -15.49
CA ASN A 157 -12.67 -13.17 -15.01
C ASN A 157 -13.64 -14.32 -14.67
N SER A 158 -14.73 -14.04 -13.93
CA SER A 158 -15.57 -15.08 -13.32
C SER A 158 -16.81 -15.46 -14.14
N ALA A 159 -17.29 -14.60 -15.04
CA ALA A 159 -18.51 -14.83 -15.79
C ALA A 159 -18.31 -14.84 -17.30
N PHE A 160 -17.65 -13.83 -17.88
CA PHE A 160 -17.57 -13.71 -19.33
C PHE A 160 -16.66 -14.77 -19.94
N LEU A 161 -15.38 -14.82 -19.52
CA LEU A 161 -14.38 -15.70 -20.12
C LEU A 161 -14.67 -17.19 -19.88
N PRO A 162 -14.98 -17.65 -18.65
CA PRO A 162 -15.30 -19.07 -18.42
C PRO A 162 -16.58 -19.56 -19.13
N ASN A 163 -17.48 -18.66 -19.47
CA ASN A 163 -18.74 -19.00 -20.13
C ASN A 163 -18.80 -18.52 -21.59
N HIS A 164 -17.65 -18.21 -22.22
CA HIS A 164 -17.59 -17.61 -23.55
C HIS A 164 -18.39 -18.37 -24.60
N SER A 165 -18.54 -19.68 -24.48
CA SER A 165 -19.30 -20.54 -25.41
C SER A 165 -20.74 -20.82 -25.01
N LYS A 166 -21.25 -20.18 -23.93
CA LYS A 166 -22.58 -20.46 -23.37
C LYS A 166 -23.36 -19.18 -23.10
N TYR A 167 -24.63 -19.31 -22.88
CA TYR A 167 -25.53 -18.26 -22.40
C TYR A 167 -25.60 -16.99 -23.24
N GLY A 168 -25.12 -17.00 -24.53
CA GLY A 168 -25.07 -15.83 -25.40
C GLY A 168 -23.80 -14.99 -25.32
N PHE A 169 -22.76 -15.42 -24.56
CA PHE A 169 -21.47 -14.76 -24.56
C PHE A 169 -20.73 -14.96 -25.89
N ASP A 170 -20.89 -16.09 -26.54
CA ASP A 170 -20.40 -16.36 -27.89
C ASP A 170 -20.81 -15.27 -28.90
N PHE A 171 -22.07 -14.83 -28.84
CA PHE A 171 -22.56 -13.74 -29.66
C PHE A 171 -21.90 -12.40 -29.32
N ILE A 172 -21.63 -12.13 -28.00
CA ILE A 172 -20.94 -10.92 -27.58
C ILE A 172 -19.52 -10.92 -28.14
N PHE A 173 -18.75 -12.01 -27.94
CA PHE A 173 -17.36 -12.07 -28.40
C PHE A 173 -17.25 -12.03 -29.93
N ALA A 174 -18.13 -12.67 -30.66
CA ALA A 174 -18.15 -12.64 -32.13
C ALA A 174 -18.38 -11.23 -32.71
N ASN A 175 -19.14 -10.40 -32.00
CA ASN A 175 -19.49 -9.04 -32.43
C ASN A 175 -18.79 -7.94 -31.66
N LEU A 176 -17.80 -8.29 -30.81
CA LEU A 176 -17.05 -7.33 -30.01
C LEU A 176 -16.18 -6.44 -30.91
N ARG A 177 -16.41 -5.11 -30.84
CA ARG A 177 -15.68 -4.11 -31.61
C ARG A 177 -14.89 -3.16 -30.76
N TYR A 178 -15.35 -2.88 -29.53
CA TYR A 178 -14.69 -1.98 -28.61
C TYR A 178 -14.56 -2.57 -27.20
N ILE A 179 -13.41 -2.33 -26.61
CA ILE A 179 -13.18 -2.47 -25.17
C ILE A 179 -12.81 -1.09 -24.66
N VAL A 180 -13.66 -0.51 -23.83
CA VAL A 180 -13.42 0.79 -23.21
C VAL A 180 -12.93 0.56 -21.78
N ILE A 181 -11.80 1.15 -21.42
CA ILE A 181 -11.24 1.04 -20.07
C ILE A 181 -11.22 2.44 -19.47
N ASP A 182 -12.04 2.65 -18.45
CA ASP A 182 -12.05 3.89 -17.70
C ASP A 182 -11.15 3.80 -16.47
N GLU A 183 -10.59 4.95 -16.08
CA GLU A 183 -9.66 5.08 -14.94
C GLU A 183 -8.47 4.09 -15.03
N LEU A 184 -7.82 4.02 -16.20
CA LEU A 184 -6.72 3.09 -16.50
C LEU A 184 -5.63 3.10 -15.42
N HIS A 185 -5.30 4.26 -14.83
CA HIS A 185 -4.30 4.41 -13.76
C HIS A 185 -4.65 3.65 -12.48
N SER A 186 -5.92 3.22 -12.30
CA SER A 186 -6.33 2.36 -11.19
C SER A 186 -5.87 0.91 -11.37
N TYR A 187 -5.52 0.52 -12.59
CA TYR A 187 -5.06 -0.83 -12.92
C TYR A 187 -3.53 -0.88 -12.90
N ARG A 188 -2.98 -0.83 -11.70
CA ARG A 188 -1.55 -0.91 -11.37
C ARG A 188 -1.30 -2.05 -10.38
N GLY A 189 -0.04 -2.41 -10.14
CA GLY A 189 0.35 -3.50 -9.24
C GLY A 189 -0.38 -4.80 -9.58
N ALA A 190 -0.74 -5.58 -8.56
CA ALA A 190 -1.41 -6.88 -8.73
C ALA A 190 -2.73 -6.77 -9.52
N PHE A 191 -3.55 -5.75 -9.23
CA PHE A 191 -4.84 -5.58 -9.92
C PHE A 191 -4.66 -5.31 -11.42
N GLY A 192 -3.64 -4.53 -11.78
CA GLY A 192 -3.26 -4.30 -13.18
C GLY A 192 -2.72 -5.55 -13.86
N ALA A 193 -1.85 -6.31 -13.20
CA ALA A 193 -1.30 -7.57 -13.68
C ALA A 193 -2.39 -8.62 -13.94
N HIS A 194 -3.35 -8.73 -13.05
CA HIS A 194 -4.53 -9.58 -13.28
C HIS A 194 -5.36 -9.12 -14.47
N LEU A 195 -5.62 -7.81 -14.62
CA LEU A 195 -6.38 -7.30 -15.77
C LEU A 195 -5.65 -7.56 -17.10
N ALA A 196 -4.32 -7.38 -17.12
CA ALA A 196 -3.51 -7.69 -18.29
C ALA A 196 -3.67 -9.15 -18.70
N ASN A 197 -3.61 -10.07 -17.75
CA ASN A 197 -3.79 -11.50 -18.01
C ASN A 197 -5.25 -11.85 -18.37
N ILE A 198 -6.25 -11.14 -17.86
CA ILE A 198 -7.64 -11.25 -18.33
C ILE A 198 -7.72 -10.88 -19.82
N PHE A 199 -7.05 -9.81 -20.25
CA PHE A 199 -7.04 -9.44 -21.67
C PHE A 199 -6.25 -10.43 -22.53
N ARG A 200 -5.16 -11.03 -22.06
CA ARG A 200 -4.46 -12.13 -22.74
C ARG A 200 -5.43 -13.30 -23.03
N ARG A 201 -6.21 -13.70 -22.04
CA ARG A 201 -7.26 -14.72 -22.18
C ARG A 201 -8.36 -14.28 -23.13
N MET A 202 -8.80 -13.03 -23.00
CA MET A 202 -9.83 -12.45 -23.89
C MET A 202 -9.38 -12.42 -25.35
N TYR A 203 -8.12 -12.10 -25.64
CA TYR A 203 -7.56 -12.15 -26.99
C TYR A 203 -7.68 -13.55 -27.61
N ARG A 204 -7.36 -14.61 -26.88
CA ARG A 204 -7.53 -15.98 -27.37
C ARG A 204 -8.97 -16.28 -27.74
N ILE A 205 -9.91 -15.86 -26.89
CA ILE A 205 -11.36 -16.05 -27.13
C ILE A 205 -11.80 -15.21 -28.32
N CYS A 206 -11.37 -13.94 -28.43
CA CYS A 206 -11.70 -13.11 -29.58
C CYS A 206 -11.15 -13.69 -30.88
N GLN A 207 -9.92 -14.23 -30.90
CA GLN A 207 -9.36 -14.92 -32.07
C GLN A 207 -10.19 -16.15 -32.44
N TYR A 208 -10.64 -16.92 -31.45
CA TYR A 208 -11.51 -18.09 -31.70
C TYR A 208 -12.83 -17.70 -32.37
N TYR A 209 -13.42 -16.53 -32.01
CA TYR A 209 -14.64 -15.98 -32.62
C TYR A 209 -14.39 -15.03 -33.79
N HIS A 210 -13.15 -14.91 -34.29
CA HIS A 210 -12.75 -14.04 -35.40
C HIS A 210 -13.08 -12.56 -35.17
N SER A 211 -13.02 -12.08 -33.94
CA SER A 211 -13.17 -10.66 -33.59
C SER A 211 -11.82 -10.06 -33.17
N SER A 212 -11.68 -8.75 -33.37
CA SER A 212 -10.50 -7.98 -33.03
C SER A 212 -10.94 -6.63 -32.47
N PRO A 213 -11.24 -6.57 -31.16
CA PRO A 213 -11.73 -5.33 -30.56
C PRO A 213 -10.64 -4.28 -30.47
N GLN A 214 -11.05 -3.03 -30.69
CA GLN A 214 -10.23 -1.84 -30.50
C GLN A 214 -10.33 -1.35 -29.06
N PHE A 215 -9.21 -0.89 -28.46
CA PHE A 215 -9.18 -0.34 -27.11
C PHE A 215 -9.28 1.18 -27.10
N LEU A 216 -10.17 1.71 -26.27
CA LEU A 216 -10.29 3.12 -25.96
C LEU A 216 -10.14 3.28 -24.42
N CYS A 217 -9.09 3.97 -24.00
CA CYS A 217 -8.77 4.11 -22.59
C CYS A 217 -8.87 5.55 -22.12
N SER A 218 -9.34 5.74 -20.89
CA SER A 218 -9.22 7.02 -20.18
C SER A 218 -8.38 6.85 -18.92
N SER A 219 -7.62 7.88 -18.56
CA SER A 219 -6.78 7.88 -17.36
C SER A 219 -6.76 9.26 -16.72
N ALA A 220 -6.42 9.31 -15.42
CA ALA A 220 -5.88 10.52 -14.84
C ALA A 220 -4.50 10.83 -15.44
N THR A 221 -3.99 12.03 -15.16
CA THR A 221 -2.64 12.42 -15.57
C THR A 221 -1.60 11.60 -14.79
N ILE A 222 -0.86 10.76 -15.49
CA ILE A 222 0.26 9.96 -15.02
C ILE A 222 1.47 10.15 -15.93
N ALA A 223 2.67 9.79 -15.48
CA ALA A 223 3.89 9.98 -16.27
C ALA A 223 3.99 9.06 -17.49
N ASN A 224 3.44 7.85 -17.41
CA ASN A 224 3.62 6.77 -18.39
C ASN A 224 2.30 6.17 -18.93
N PRO A 225 1.33 6.97 -19.42
CA PRO A 225 0.00 6.45 -19.78
C PRO A 225 0.03 5.46 -20.95
N VAL A 226 0.89 5.68 -21.94
CA VAL A 226 1.03 4.81 -23.12
C VAL A 226 1.70 3.48 -22.74
N GLU A 227 2.72 3.53 -21.89
CA GLU A 227 3.40 2.34 -21.39
C GLU A 227 2.44 1.47 -20.58
N LEU A 228 1.71 2.09 -19.64
CA LEU A 228 0.70 1.39 -18.84
C LEU A 228 -0.38 0.75 -19.73
N ALA A 229 -0.93 1.52 -20.68
CA ALA A 229 -1.93 1.00 -21.60
C ALA A 229 -1.40 -0.18 -22.43
N LYS A 230 -0.15 -0.10 -22.89
CA LYS A 230 0.53 -1.17 -23.63
C LYS A 230 0.72 -2.41 -22.76
N LYS A 231 1.21 -2.26 -21.51
CA LYS A 231 1.42 -3.37 -20.57
C LYS A 231 0.10 -4.06 -20.21
N VAL A 232 -0.95 -3.27 -19.92
CA VAL A 232 -2.26 -3.82 -19.52
C VAL A 232 -3.00 -4.44 -20.71
N CYS A 233 -2.98 -3.82 -21.88
CA CYS A 233 -3.77 -4.28 -23.02
C CYS A 233 -2.98 -5.11 -24.05
N GLY A 234 -1.67 -5.24 -23.92
CA GLY A 234 -0.84 -6.04 -24.82
C GLY A 234 -0.69 -5.48 -26.26
N THR A 235 -1.04 -4.21 -26.50
CA THR A 235 -1.02 -3.59 -27.84
C THR A 235 -0.54 -2.15 -27.80
N ALA A 236 -0.21 -1.57 -28.97
CA ALA A 236 0.25 -0.19 -29.07
C ALA A 236 -0.90 0.82 -28.96
N PHE A 237 -0.61 1.99 -28.39
CA PHE A 237 -1.57 3.09 -28.20
C PHE A 237 -1.07 4.42 -28.73
N SER A 238 -2.00 5.26 -29.17
CA SER A 238 -1.79 6.68 -29.39
C SER A 238 -2.32 7.48 -28.20
N LEU A 239 -1.68 8.61 -27.88
CA LEU A 239 -1.97 9.45 -26.73
C LEU A 239 -2.78 10.70 -27.14
N ILE A 240 -3.71 11.12 -26.26
CA ILE A 240 -4.40 12.40 -26.28
C ILE A 240 -4.17 13.07 -24.92
N GLU A 241 -3.39 14.15 -24.90
CA GLU A 241 -3.05 14.88 -23.67
C GLU A 241 -3.70 16.27 -23.61
N LYS A 242 -3.96 16.89 -24.77
CA LYS A 242 -4.51 18.24 -24.79
C LYS A 242 -5.92 18.26 -24.25
N ASP A 243 -6.12 18.99 -23.15
CA ASP A 243 -7.40 19.16 -22.51
C ASP A 243 -8.06 20.46 -22.97
N GLY A 244 -9.03 20.37 -23.86
CA GLY A 244 -9.86 21.48 -24.34
C GLY A 244 -11.09 21.77 -23.48
N SER A 245 -11.29 21.11 -22.34
CA SER A 245 -12.42 21.39 -21.47
C SER A 245 -12.25 22.68 -20.67
N PRO A 246 -13.32 23.35 -20.27
CA PRO A 246 -13.23 24.53 -19.38
C PRO A 246 -12.88 24.06 -17.97
N SER A 247 -12.25 24.95 -17.19
CA SER A 247 -12.03 24.75 -15.76
C SER A 247 -12.36 26.04 -15.00
N PRO A 248 -13.07 25.98 -13.90
CA PRO A 248 -13.34 27.16 -13.07
C PRO A 248 -12.07 27.66 -12.36
N VAL A 249 -12.16 28.84 -11.73
CA VAL A 249 -11.14 29.29 -10.80
C VAL A 249 -11.08 28.33 -9.63
N ARG A 250 -9.87 27.83 -9.31
CA ARG A 250 -9.62 26.91 -8.20
C ARG A 250 -8.62 27.51 -7.23
N GLU A 251 -9.01 27.60 -5.98
CA GLU A 251 -8.12 27.99 -4.91
C GLU A 251 -7.64 26.76 -4.17
N TYR A 252 -6.34 26.67 -3.93
CA TYR A 252 -5.69 25.62 -3.16
C TYR A 252 -5.03 26.25 -1.94
N ARG A 253 -5.31 25.72 -0.75
CA ARG A 253 -4.69 26.12 0.51
C ARG A 253 -4.02 24.91 1.15
N ILE A 254 -2.72 25.00 1.37
CA ILE A 254 -1.96 24.01 2.13
C ILE A 254 -1.93 24.48 3.57
N ILE A 255 -2.54 23.70 4.45
CA ILE A 255 -2.67 23.97 5.88
C ILE A 255 -1.64 23.15 6.64
N GLN A 256 -0.78 23.84 7.39
CA GLN A 256 0.19 23.20 8.26
C GLN A 256 -0.28 23.32 9.71
N PRO A 257 -0.65 22.19 10.37
CA PRO A 257 -1.05 22.19 11.77
C PRO A 257 0.02 22.80 12.68
N PRO A 258 -0.37 23.49 13.77
CA PRO A 258 0.57 24.12 14.69
C PRO A 258 1.50 23.14 15.38
N GLU A 259 2.66 23.62 15.80
CA GLU A 259 3.62 22.84 16.58
C GLU A 259 3.17 22.69 18.03
N ILE A 260 3.41 21.51 18.58
CA ILE A 260 3.25 21.23 20.00
C ILE A 260 4.61 21.44 20.66
N LYS A 261 4.71 22.52 21.48
CA LYS A 261 5.94 22.88 22.19
C LYS A 261 5.87 22.48 23.67
N GLY A 262 6.95 21.96 24.20
CA GLY A 262 7.08 21.68 25.61
C GLY A 262 7.55 22.89 26.43
N HIS A 263 7.80 22.69 27.72
CA HIS A 263 8.22 23.76 28.64
C HIS A 263 9.56 24.46 28.27
N ASN A 264 10.37 23.84 27.42
CA ASN A 264 11.67 24.34 26.96
C ASN A 264 11.66 24.88 25.53
N ASP A 265 10.48 25.25 25.00
CA ASP A 265 10.24 25.62 23.59
C ASP A 265 10.66 24.53 22.56
N LYS A 266 11.04 23.34 23.01
CA LYS A 266 11.35 22.22 22.15
C LYS A 266 10.08 21.70 21.50
N VAL A 267 10.11 21.51 20.18
CA VAL A 267 9.02 20.94 19.40
C VAL A 267 8.95 19.44 19.62
N TYR A 268 7.80 18.94 20.05
CA TYR A 268 7.54 17.50 20.25
C TYR A 268 6.62 16.90 19.17
N GLY A 269 6.08 17.72 18.27
CA GLY A 269 5.19 17.29 17.22
C GLY A 269 4.34 18.42 16.69
N ARG A 270 3.31 18.06 15.93
CA ARG A 270 2.26 18.96 15.44
C ARG A 270 0.90 18.40 15.82
N TYR A 271 -0.10 19.26 15.90
CA TYR A 271 -1.50 18.82 16.05
C TYR A 271 -1.86 17.89 14.89
N ALA A 272 -2.71 16.89 15.17
CA ALA A 272 -3.14 15.93 14.15
C ALA A 272 -3.98 16.64 13.07
N ALA A 273 -3.73 16.33 11.81
CA ALA A 273 -4.50 16.87 10.69
C ALA A 273 -6.00 16.54 10.81
N SER A 274 -6.35 15.40 11.38
CA SER A 274 -7.74 15.00 11.66
C SER A 274 -8.42 15.93 12.66
N THR A 275 -7.71 16.39 13.70
CA THR A 275 -8.23 17.35 14.70
C THR A 275 -8.48 18.70 14.06
N VAL A 276 -7.54 19.19 13.22
CA VAL A 276 -7.71 20.46 12.49
C VAL A 276 -8.90 20.38 11.53
N ALA A 277 -9.03 19.26 10.81
CA ALA A 277 -10.20 19.03 9.96
C ALA A 277 -11.51 19.04 10.77
N ALA A 278 -11.56 18.31 11.89
CA ALA A 278 -12.73 18.26 12.76
C ALA A 278 -13.08 19.62 13.40
N ASP A 279 -12.13 20.55 13.53
CA ASP A 279 -12.37 21.94 13.93
C ASP A 279 -12.94 22.81 12.79
N MET A 280 -12.58 22.48 11.56
CA MET A 280 -12.96 23.24 10.37
C MET A 280 -14.36 22.88 9.84
N LEU A 281 -14.71 21.56 9.83
CA LEU A 281 -15.98 21.11 9.24
C LEU A 281 -17.24 21.77 9.84
N PRO A 282 -17.36 22.01 11.17
CA PRO A 282 -18.47 22.77 11.74
C PRO A 282 -18.65 24.20 11.17
N ASP A 283 -17.54 24.87 10.86
CA ASP A 283 -17.61 26.21 10.28
C ASP A 283 -18.10 26.17 8.84
N LEU A 284 -17.68 25.18 8.04
CA LEU A 284 -18.21 24.95 6.69
C LEU A 284 -19.72 24.66 6.69
N VAL A 285 -20.23 23.91 7.69
CA VAL A 285 -21.68 23.69 7.85
C VAL A 285 -22.42 24.99 8.15
N LYS A 286 -21.88 25.82 9.03
CA LYS A 286 -22.47 27.15 9.36
C LYS A 286 -22.50 28.08 8.15
N GLU A 287 -21.47 28.02 7.30
CA GLU A 287 -21.40 28.78 6.05
C GLU A 287 -22.26 28.18 4.94
N GLN A 288 -22.97 27.09 5.22
CA GLN A 288 -23.79 26.35 4.26
C GLN A 288 -23.02 25.90 3.01
N ARG A 289 -21.70 25.59 3.17
CA ARG A 289 -20.88 25.03 2.11
C ARG A 289 -21.26 23.60 1.82
N HIS A 290 -21.19 23.22 0.55
CA HIS A 290 -21.26 21.83 0.13
C HIS A 290 -19.84 21.25 -0.03
N PHE A 291 -19.47 20.34 0.87
CA PHE A 291 -18.09 19.88 0.94
C PHE A 291 -17.93 18.36 1.01
N ILE A 292 -16.73 17.91 0.66
CA ILE A 292 -16.24 16.55 0.95
C ILE A 292 -14.90 16.62 1.67
N ALA A 293 -14.77 15.87 2.76
CA ALA A 293 -13.50 15.68 3.47
C ALA A 293 -12.98 14.26 3.22
N PHE A 294 -11.73 14.14 2.79
CA PHE A 294 -11.07 12.87 2.54
C PHE A 294 -10.12 12.51 3.67
N GLY A 295 -10.30 11.34 4.27
CA GLY A 295 -9.38 10.76 5.26
C GLY A 295 -8.68 9.51 4.71
N LYS A 296 -7.41 9.32 5.03
CA LYS A 296 -6.58 8.21 4.52
C LYS A 296 -7.05 6.82 4.95
N SER A 297 -7.76 6.71 6.06
CA SER A 297 -8.22 5.43 6.59
C SER A 297 -9.66 5.50 7.07
N ARG A 298 -10.32 4.35 7.16
CA ARG A 298 -11.66 4.23 7.76
C ARG A 298 -11.69 4.83 9.17
N ARG A 299 -10.64 4.60 9.95
CA ARG A 299 -10.47 5.13 11.30
C ARG A 299 -10.39 6.66 11.30
N THR A 300 -9.57 7.25 10.44
CA THR A 300 -9.45 8.72 10.32
C THR A 300 -10.79 9.35 10.00
N VAL A 301 -11.57 8.76 9.08
CA VAL A 301 -12.93 9.18 8.73
C VAL A 301 -13.84 9.19 9.95
N GLU A 302 -13.85 8.10 10.74
CA GLU A 302 -14.71 7.99 11.92
C GLU A 302 -14.32 8.97 13.03
N VAL A 303 -13.01 9.19 13.25
CA VAL A 303 -12.52 10.17 14.22
C VAL A 303 -12.96 11.58 13.83
N ILE A 304 -12.71 11.98 12.58
CA ILE A 304 -13.12 13.31 12.07
C ILE A 304 -14.63 13.49 12.20
N LEU A 305 -15.40 12.49 11.77
CA LEU A 305 -16.86 12.55 11.80
C LEU A 305 -17.39 12.71 13.22
N LYS A 306 -16.89 11.89 14.16
CA LYS A 306 -17.29 11.94 15.56
C LYS A 306 -16.95 13.29 16.19
N GLU A 307 -15.67 13.70 16.09
CA GLU A 307 -15.23 14.97 16.69
C GLU A 307 -15.96 16.19 16.09
N ALA A 308 -16.19 16.20 14.77
CA ALA A 308 -16.93 17.29 14.13
C ALA A 308 -18.39 17.34 14.60
N ARG A 309 -19.07 16.19 14.75
CA ARG A 309 -20.42 16.10 15.28
C ARG A 309 -20.49 16.53 16.74
N ASP A 310 -19.58 16.04 17.59
CA ASP A 310 -19.50 16.41 19.00
C ASP A 310 -19.33 17.94 19.16
N LYS A 311 -18.55 18.60 18.29
CA LYS A 311 -18.35 20.05 18.28
C LYS A 311 -19.58 20.80 17.78
N LEU A 312 -20.32 20.30 16.82
CA LEU A 312 -21.59 20.86 16.37
C LEU A 312 -22.63 20.79 17.49
N ASP A 313 -22.72 19.65 18.18
CA ASP A 313 -23.66 19.48 19.31
C ASP A 313 -23.28 20.35 20.51
N ALA A 314 -22.00 20.48 20.85
CA ALA A 314 -21.53 21.30 21.98
C ALA A 314 -21.67 22.81 21.74
N ALA A 315 -21.65 23.26 20.49
CA ALA A 315 -21.76 24.67 20.16
C ALA A 315 -23.15 25.26 20.42
N GLY A 316 -24.16 24.46 20.76
CA GLY A 316 -25.51 24.87 21.18
C GLY A 316 -26.27 25.69 20.13
N PHE A 317 -25.71 25.83 18.96
CA PHE A 317 -26.20 26.76 17.92
C PHE A 317 -27.35 26.20 17.10
N LEU A 318 -27.55 24.90 17.12
CA LEU A 318 -28.42 24.24 16.17
C LEU A 318 -29.06 23.01 16.84
N SER A 319 -30.29 22.71 16.45
CA SER A 319 -31.02 21.53 16.94
C SER A 319 -30.21 20.22 16.65
N GLN A 320 -30.56 19.15 17.34
CA GLN A 320 -30.03 17.78 16.97
C GLN A 320 -30.08 17.45 15.47
N ALA A 321 -30.77 18.29 14.68
CA ALA A 321 -30.84 18.17 13.21
C ALA A 321 -29.53 18.55 12.50
N ASP A 322 -28.66 19.33 13.10
CA ASP A 322 -27.50 19.92 12.39
C ASP A 322 -26.21 19.06 12.48
N SER A 323 -26.04 18.27 13.54
CA SER A 323 -25.01 17.24 13.59
C SER A 323 -25.24 16.16 12.52
N ARG A 324 -26.49 16.01 12.05
CA ARG A 324 -26.89 15.10 10.97
C ARG A 324 -26.61 15.64 9.57
N LYS A 325 -26.13 16.88 9.43
CA LYS A 325 -25.75 17.47 8.14
C LYS A 325 -24.41 16.97 7.61
N ILE A 326 -23.64 16.24 8.40
CA ILE A 326 -22.40 15.59 8.01
C ILE A 326 -22.58 14.07 8.12
N ALA A 327 -22.27 13.34 7.06
CA ALA A 327 -22.30 11.88 7.05
C ALA A 327 -20.93 11.28 6.70
N GLY A 328 -20.66 10.07 7.21
CA GLY A 328 -19.54 9.27 6.75
C GLY A 328 -19.88 8.55 5.45
N TYR A 329 -18.88 8.26 4.60
CA TYR A 329 -19.04 7.43 3.41
C TYR A 329 -17.80 6.56 3.21
N ARG A 330 -17.95 5.24 3.24
CA ARG A 330 -16.83 4.30 3.14
C ARG A 330 -17.23 2.91 2.65
N GLY A 331 -16.25 2.10 2.29
CA GLY A 331 -16.44 0.78 1.72
C GLY A 331 -17.11 -0.28 2.63
N GLY A 332 -17.33 0.00 3.92
CA GLY A 332 -18.02 -0.90 4.85
C GLY A 332 -19.53 -0.72 4.93
N TYR A 333 -20.10 0.31 4.30
CA TYR A 333 -21.54 0.53 4.28
C TYR A 333 -22.25 -0.36 3.28
N THR A 334 -23.49 -0.74 3.60
CA THR A 334 -24.34 -1.49 2.68
C THR A 334 -24.66 -0.69 1.42
N PRO A 335 -25.00 -1.32 0.29
CA PRO A 335 -25.40 -0.62 -0.92
C PRO A 335 -26.60 0.31 -0.72
N LEU A 336 -27.54 -0.04 0.18
CA LEU A 336 -28.71 0.78 0.49
C LEU A 336 -28.32 2.05 1.26
N GLU A 337 -27.46 1.92 2.27
CA GLU A 337 -26.98 3.07 3.04
C GLU A 337 -26.22 4.05 2.15
N ARG A 338 -25.34 3.55 1.27
CA ARG A 338 -24.59 4.39 0.31
C ARG A 338 -25.52 5.18 -0.60
N LYS A 339 -26.51 4.54 -1.20
CA LYS A 339 -27.51 5.21 -2.05
C LYS A 339 -28.31 6.27 -1.31
N GLU A 340 -28.66 6.01 -0.05
CA GLU A 340 -29.40 6.99 0.77
C GLU A 340 -28.52 8.21 1.11
N ILE A 341 -27.25 8.01 1.40
CA ILE A 341 -26.27 9.10 1.64
C ILE A 341 -26.09 9.94 0.36
N GLU A 342 -25.90 9.29 -0.78
CA GLU A 342 -25.81 9.94 -2.09
C GLU A 342 -27.06 10.77 -2.38
N ARG A 343 -28.25 10.19 -2.18
CA ARG A 343 -29.53 10.90 -2.35
C ARG A 343 -29.62 12.15 -1.47
N LYS A 344 -29.30 12.02 -0.18
CA LYS A 344 -29.33 13.14 0.79
C LYS A 344 -28.33 14.24 0.43
N MET A 345 -27.16 13.87 -0.11
CA MET A 345 -26.19 14.85 -0.56
C MET A 345 -26.69 15.60 -1.79
N MET A 346 -27.26 14.88 -2.77
CA MET A 346 -27.85 15.48 -3.97
C MET A 346 -29.06 16.37 -3.67
N SER A 347 -29.89 16.02 -2.68
CA SER A 347 -31.06 16.81 -2.27
C SER A 347 -30.71 18.04 -1.41
N GLY A 348 -29.46 18.18 -0.98
CA GLY A 348 -29.03 19.24 -0.06
C GLY A 348 -29.46 19.02 1.40
N GLU A 349 -29.96 17.83 1.75
CA GLU A 349 -30.22 17.46 3.15
C GLU A 349 -28.91 17.37 3.95
N LEU A 350 -27.82 16.95 3.29
CA LEU A 350 -26.46 16.96 3.84
C LEU A 350 -25.66 18.13 3.28
N ASN A 351 -24.87 18.77 4.12
CA ASN A 351 -23.89 19.78 3.73
C ASN A 351 -22.55 19.14 3.35
N GLY A 352 -22.17 18.03 4.00
CA GLY A 352 -20.86 17.46 3.77
C GLY A 352 -20.76 15.96 4.02
N LEU A 353 -19.76 15.37 3.37
CA LEU A 353 -19.36 13.99 3.55
C LEU A 353 -17.95 13.91 4.10
N VAL A 354 -17.70 12.94 4.98
CA VAL A 354 -16.35 12.52 5.35
C VAL A 354 -16.12 11.14 4.77
N SER A 355 -15.18 11.00 3.83
CA SER A 355 -14.99 9.77 3.04
C SER A 355 -13.55 9.28 3.07
N THR A 356 -13.36 8.00 2.81
CA THR A 356 -12.08 7.47 2.33
C THR A 356 -11.92 7.75 0.83
N ASN A 357 -10.93 7.18 0.18
CA ASN A 357 -10.79 7.19 -1.28
C ASN A 357 -12.01 6.57 -2.05
N ALA A 358 -13.00 6.03 -1.35
CA ALA A 358 -14.21 5.46 -1.96
C ALA A 358 -14.99 6.47 -2.85
N LEU A 359 -14.92 7.77 -2.54
CA LEU A 359 -15.49 8.84 -3.37
C LEU A 359 -14.44 9.60 -4.20
N GLU A 360 -13.22 9.09 -4.31
CA GLU A 360 -12.18 9.63 -5.19
C GLU A 360 -12.51 9.41 -6.66
N LEU A 361 -13.06 8.23 -7.00
CA LEU A 361 -13.48 7.87 -8.35
C LEU A 361 -14.88 8.42 -8.69
N GLY A 362 -15.08 8.73 -9.94
CA GLY A 362 -16.14 9.38 -10.68
C GLY A 362 -17.61 9.40 -10.22
N ILE A 363 -17.98 8.87 -9.05
CA ILE A 363 -19.38 8.86 -8.58
C ILE A 363 -19.94 10.28 -8.45
N ASP A 364 -21.10 10.53 -8.97
CA ASP A 364 -21.79 11.82 -8.83
C ASP A 364 -22.47 11.94 -7.48
N ILE A 365 -22.04 12.92 -6.70
CA ILE A 365 -22.56 13.26 -5.38
C ILE A 365 -23.13 14.70 -5.31
N GLY A 366 -23.36 15.30 -6.48
CA GLY A 366 -23.88 16.66 -6.58
C GLY A 366 -22.78 17.73 -6.66
N SER A 367 -23.22 18.98 -6.59
CA SER A 367 -22.33 20.14 -6.72
C SER A 367 -21.60 20.41 -5.41
N LEU A 368 -20.27 20.30 -5.42
CA LEU A 368 -19.40 20.64 -4.30
C LEU A 368 -18.64 21.92 -4.59
N ASP A 369 -18.50 22.78 -3.58
CA ASP A 369 -17.70 24.00 -3.64
C ASP A 369 -16.39 23.90 -2.86
N THR A 370 -16.27 22.90 -1.97
CA THR A 370 -15.12 22.77 -1.09
C THR A 370 -14.66 21.31 -0.98
N THR A 371 -13.35 21.10 -1.05
CA THR A 371 -12.73 19.82 -0.66
C THR A 371 -11.76 20.02 0.50
N VAL A 372 -11.72 19.05 1.43
CA VAL A 372 -10.79 19.01 2.55
C VAL A 372 -10.04 17.69 2.50
N ILE A 373 -8.76 17.73 2.18
CA ILE A 373 -7.91 16.53 2.06
C ILE A 373 -7.05 16.44 3.31
N VAL A 374 -7.24 15.40 4.12
CA VAL A 374 -6.58 15.23 5.42
C VAL A 374 -5.36 14.32 5.26
N GLY A 375 -4.20 14.96 5.22
CA GLY A 375 -2.93 14.35 4.80
C GLY A 375 -2.84 14.16 3.28
N TYR A 376 -1.64 14.21 2.74
CA TYR A 376 -1.40 13.95 1.32
C TYR A 376 -1.84 12.53 0.96
N PRO A 377 -2.64 12.31 -0.09
CA PRO A 377 -3.29 11.02 -0.37
C PRO A 377 -2.36 9.94 -0.95
N GLY A 378 -1.05 10.18 -0.96
CA GLY A 378 -0.04 9.25 -1.44
C GLY A 378 0.40 9.48 -2.88
N THR A 379 -0.48 9.94 -3.76
CA THR A 379 -0.14 10.26 -5.16
C THR A 379 -0.71 11.62 -5.59
N ARG A 380 -0.05 12.28 -6.55
CA ARG A 380 -0.59 13.47 -7.19
C ARG A 380 -1.89 13.17 -7.93
N ALA A 381 -1.97 12.00 -8.56
CA ALA A 381 -3.20 11.60 -9.26
C ALA A 381 -4.39 11.59 -8.30
N SER A 382 -4.27 10.98 -7.11
CA SER A 382 -5.29 11.00 -6.07
C SER A 382 -5.58 12.42 -5.57
N PHE A 383 -4.54 13.23 -5.35
CA PHE A 383 -4.73 14.64 -4.97
C PHE A 383 -5.57 15.41 -5.99
N TRP A 384 -5.27 15.28 -7.28
CA TRP A 384 -6.01 15.94 -8.35
C TRP A 384 -7.43 15.38 -8.51
N GLN A 385 -7.63 14.09 -8.30
CA GLN A 385 -8.97 13.47 -8.32
C GLN A 385 -9.83 13.92 -7.14
N GLN A 386 -9.28 13.94 -5.93
CA GLN A 386 -9.98 14.39 -4.73
C GLN A 386 -10.30 15.88 -4.82
N SER A 387 -9.32 16.72 -5.16
CA SER A 387 -9.56 18.17 -5.32
C SER A 387 -10.48 18.48 -6.50
N GLY A 388 -10.46 17.65 -7.54
CA GLY A 388 -11.33 17.73 -8.71
C GLY A 388 -12.81 17.42 -8.43
N ARG A 389 -13.16 16.99 -7.20
CA ARG A 389 -14.55 16.80 -6.80
C ARG A 389 -15.31 18.12 -6.64
N ALA A 390 -14.66 19.18 -6.23
CA ALA A 390 -15.24 20.51 -6.17
C ALA A 390 -15.16 21.22 -7.53
N GLY A 391 -16.09 22.13 -7.79
CA GLY A 391 -16.10 23.00 -8.98
C GLY A 391 -16.51 22.32 -10.30
N ARG A 392 -17.22 21.19 -10.28
CA ARG A 392 -17.68 20.49 -11.48
C ARG A 392 -18.66 21.28 -12.32
N ASN A 393 -19.48 22.11 -11.70
CA ASN A 393 -20.50 22.93 -12.38
C ASN A 393 -19.99 24.33 -12.79
N GLY A 394 -18.67 24.51 -12.87
CA GLY A 394 -18.08 25.78 -13.30
C GLY A 394 -18.01 26.85 -12.22
N GLN A 395 -18.39 26.55 -10.98
CA GLN A 395 -18.30 27.47 -9.83
C GLN A 395 -16.88 27.49 -9.25
N THR A 396 -16.48 28.65 -8.74
CA THR A 396 -15.23 28.79 -7.97
C THR A 396 -15.24 27.83 -6.79
N CYS A 397 -14.14 27.13 -6.58
CA CYS A 397 -14.01 26.16 -5.50
C CYS A 397 -12.72 26.35 -4.70
N VAL A 398 -12.78 25.92 -3.42
CA VAL A 398 -11.65 25.96 -2.50
C VAL A 398 -11.25 24.54 -2.12
N ASN A 399 -9.96 24.24 -2.22
CA ASN A 399 -9.39 22.95 -1.90
C ASN A 399 -8.37 23.10 -0.78
N TYR A 400 -8.63 22.46 0.35
CA TYR A 400 -7.74 22.44 1.50
C TYR A 400 -6.96 21.13 1.53
N LEU A 401 -5.64 21.21 1.67
CA LEU A 401 -4.77 20.08 2.01
C LEU A 401 -4.21 20.33 3.40
N ILE A 402 -4.69 19.57 4.39
CA ILE A 402 -4.23 19.66 5.77
C ILE A 402 -3.11 18.64 5.96
N LEU A 403 -1.89 19.11 6.19
CA LEU A 403 -0.71 18.28 6.24
C LEU A 403 -0.60 17.50 7.55
N GLU A 404 -0.16 16.26 7.47
CA GLU A 404 0.22 15.45 8.63
C GLU A 404 1.68 15.70 9.04
N ASN A 405 2.05 15.28 10.25
CA ASN A 405 3.44 15.30 10.70
C ASN A 405 4.21 14.07 10.18
N GLN A 406 4.24 13.90 8.85
CA GLN A 406 4.92 12.83 8.14
C GLN A 406 5.86 13.42 7.09
N SER A 407 6.90 12.68 6.72
CA SER A 407 7.97 13.13 5.84
C SER A 407 7.47 13.80 4.58
N PHE A 408 6.54 13.14 3.90
CA PHE A 408 6.02 13.61 2.63
C PHE A 408 5.18 14.88 2.75
N ASP A 409 4.29 14.92 3.72
CA ASP A 409 3.44 16.08 3.99
C ASP A 409 4.29 17.31 4.37
N GLN A 410 5.32 17.13 5.20
CA GLN A 410 6.23 18.22 5.59
C GLN A 410 7.12 18.67 4.43
N TYR A 411 7.50 17.78 3.52
CA TYR A 411 8.18 18.16 2.28
C TYR A 411 7.30 19.07 1.41
N ILE A 412 6.02 18.75 1.25
CA ILE A 412 5.06 19.59 0.52
C ILE A 412 4.91 20.98 1.16
N ALA A 413 5.01 21.08 2.50
CA ALA A 413 4.97 22.39 3.17
C ALA A 413 6.14 23.29 2.78
N VAL A 414 7.33 22.70 2.55
CA VAL A 414 8.56 23.42 2.19
C VAL A 414 8.66 23.65 0.68
N GLU A 415 8.28 22.63 -0.10
CA GLU A 415 8.38 22.62 -1.56
C GLU A 415 7.01 22.38 -2.23
N PRO A 416 6.05 23.31 -2.06
CA PRO A 416 4.72 23.15 -2.64
C PRO A 416 4.72 23.08 -4.16
N GLY A 417 5.75 23.62 -4.83
CA GLY A 417 5.97 23.51 -6.26
C GLY A 417 6.06 22.06 -6.73
N TRP A 418 6.60 21.16 -5.88
CA TRP A 418 6.61 19.74 -6.19
C TRP A 418 5.20 19.19 -6.45
N LEU A 419 4.20 19.57 -5.65
CA LEU A 419 2.81 19.11 -5.81
C LEU A 419 2.15 19.66 -7.09
N PHE A 420 2.37 20.94 -7.38
CA PHE A 420 1.64 21.66 -8.44
C PHE A 420 2.34 21.66 -9.80
N GLU A 421 3.68 21.57 -9.85
CA GLU A 421 4.49 21.77 -11.05
C GLU A 421 5.32 20.56 -11.42
N GLY A 422 5.45 19.61 -10.50
CA GLY A 422 6.24 18.40 -10.72
C GLY A 422 5.59 17.46 -11.74
N LYS A 423 6.41 16.55 -12.29
CA LYS A 423 5.91 15.45 -13.13
C LYS A 423 5.04 14.51 -12.31
N SER A 424 4.00 13.96 -12.91
CA SER A 424 3.20 12.89 -12.29
C SER A 424 4.04 11.64 -12.04
N GLU A 425 3.58 10.78 -11.14
CA GLU A 425 4.19 9.50 -10.82
C GLU A 425 3.97 8.47 -11.95
N ASN A 426 4.79 7.43 -11.97
CA ASN A 426 4.64 6.29 -12.87
C ASN A 426 3.65 5.28 -12.29
N ALA A 427 2.65 4.89 -13.06
CA ALA A 427 1.80 3.75 -12.73
C ALA A 427 2.52 2.46 -13.18
N ILE A 428 2.80 1.57 -12.23
CA ILE A 428 3.62 0.37 -12.43
C ILE A 428 2.72 -0.86 -12.49
N VAL A 429 3.02 -1.74 -13.42
CA VAL A 429 2.37 -3.05 -13.56
C VAL A 429 3.39 -4.04 -14.11
N ASP A 430 3.46 -5.21 -13.49
CA ASP A 430 4.14 -6.37 -14.03
C ASP A 430 3.10 -7.44 -14.45
N PRO A 431 2.79 -7.56 -15.74
CA PRO A 431 1.86 -8.58 -16.23
C PRO A 431 2.44 -9.99 -16.27
N ASP A 432 3.76 -10.13 -16.13
CA ASP A 432 4.52 -11.37 -16.28
C ASP A 432 4.88 -12.00 -14.92
N ASN A 433 4.35 -11.46 -13.80
CA ASN A 433 4.48 -12.09 -12.49
C ASN A 433 4.06 -13.55 -12.55
N LEU A 434 4.99 -14.46 -12.22
CA LEU A 434 4.85 -15.89 -12.42
C LEU A 434 3.63 -16.51 -11.72
N LEU A 435 3.30 -16.04 -10.51
CA LEU A 435 2.18 -16.57 -9.73
C LEU A 435 0.84 -16.11 -10.32
N ILE A 436 0.77 -14.86 -10.77
CA ILE A 436 -0.41 -14.32 -11.45
C ILE A 436 -0.59 -15.02 -12.79
N GLU A 437 0.49 -15.16 -13.57
CA GLU A 437 0.44 -15.81 -14.87
C GLU A 437 0.02 -17.28 -14.75
N LEU A 438 0.57 -18.04 -13.78
CA LEU A 438 0.17 -19.41 -13.46
C LEU A 438 -1.35 -19.53 -13.21
N ALA A 439 -1.91 -18.65 -12.40
CA ALA A 439 -3.35 -18.65 -12.09
C ALA A 439 -4.19 -18.41 -13.36
N HIS A 440 -3.74 -17.48 -14.22
CA HIS A 440 -4.44 -17.19 -15.47
C HIS A 440 -4.23 -18.23 -16.57
N ILE A 441 -3.08 -18.89 -16.64
CA ILE A 441 -2.84 -20.02 -17.55
C ILE A 441 -3.76 -21.19 -17.22
N ARG A 442 -3.97 -21.49 -15.93
CA ARG A 442 -4.97 -22.49 -15.49
C ARG A 442 -6.38 -22.15 -15.99
N ALA A 443 -6.79 -20.89 -15.80
CA ALA A 443 -8.08 -20.41 -16.28
C ALA A 443 -8.17 -20.45 -17.83
N ALA A 444 -7.10 -20.03 -18.52
CA ALA A 444 -7.02 -20.04 -19.97
C ALA A 444 -7.13 -21.47 -20.57
N ALA A 445 -6.50 -22.47 -19.93
CA ALA A 445 -6.58 -23.87 -20.32
C ALA A 445 -8.01 -24.44 -20.17
N ALA A 446 -8.74 -23.98 -19.14
CA ALA A 446 -10.14 -24.38 -18.90
C ALA A 446 -11.12 -23.73 -19.87
N GLU A 447 -10.80 -22.56 -20.40
CA GLU A 447 -11.62 -21.84 -21.40
C GLU A 447 -11.44 -22.38 -22.81
N LEU A 448 -10.19 -22.50 -23.25
CA LEU A 448 -9.80 -23.04 -24.53
C LEU A 448 -8.48 -23.83 -24.39
N PRO A 449 -8.34 -25.01 -25.01
CA PRO A 449 -7.06 -25.74 -24.96
C PRO A 449 -5.89 -24.86 -25.40
N LEU A 450 -4.83 -24.85 -24.60
CA LEU A 450 -3.62 -24.09 -24.88
C LEU A 450 -2.80 -24.72 -26.01
N SER A 451 -2.03 -23.91 -26.70
CA SER A 451 -1.01 -24.32 -27.66
C SER A 451 0.32 -23.65 -27.31
N LEU A 452 1.43 -24.13 -27.88
CA LEU A 452 2.72 -23.47 -27.72
C LEU A 452 2.76 -22.06 -28.32
N ASP A 453 1.89 -21.78 -29.30
CA ASP A 453 1.77 -20.43 -29.88
C ASP A 453 1.25 -19.41 -28.86
N ASP A 454 0.52 -19.87 -27.84
CA ASP A 454 0.05 -19.02 -26.75
C ASP A 454 1.19 -18.44 -25.88
N ALA A 455 2.44 -18.92 -26.03
CA ALA A 455 3.63 -18.33 -25.42
C ALA A 455 3.86 -16.87 -25.85
N ALA A 456 3.32 -16.45 -26.97
CA ALA A 456 3.32 -15.04 -27.39
C ALA A 456 2.47 -14.14 -26.44
N LEU A 457 1.48 -14.70 -25.76
CA LEU A 457 0.63 -14.05 -24.79
C LEU A 457 1.05 -14.32 -23.36
N PHE A 458 1.57 -15.49 -23.07
CA PHE A 458 1.99 -15.95 -21.75
C PHE A 458 3.48 -16.35 -21.82
N PRO A 459 4.40 -15.42 -21.53
CA PRO A 459 5.84 -15.69 -21.64
C PRO A 459 6.34 -16.90 -20.86
N SER A 460 5.81 -17.15 -19.66
CA SER A 460 6.20 -18.26 -18.79
C SER A 460 5.50 -19.59 -19.14
N LEU A 461 4.71 -19.65 -20.23
CA LEU A 461 3.93 -20.84 -20.59
C LEU A 461 4.80 -22.10 -20.72
N GLY A 462 6.00 -21.96 -21.30
CA GLY A 462 6.93 -23.06 -21.49
C GLY A 462 7.40 -23.70 -20.19
N GLU A 463 7.54 -22.93 -19.14
CA GLU A 463 7.95 -23.37 -17.80
C GLU A 463 6.75 -23.89 -16.98
N ILE A 464 5.58 -23.27 -17.15
CA ILE A 464 4.36 -23.60 -16.40
C ILE A 464 3.72 -24.91 -16.90
N ILE A 465 3.67 -25.16 -18.20
CA ILE A 465 3.02 -26.37 -18.75
C ILE A 465 3.58 -27.68 -18.18
N PRO A 466 4.90 -27.89 -18.08
CA PRO A 466 5.45 -29.09 -17.45
C PRO A 466 5.00 -29.27 -15.98
N VAL A 467 4.90 -28.18 -15.24
CA VAL A 467 4.43 -28.18 -13.84
C VAL A 467 2.97 -28.62 -13.77
N LEU A 468 2.10 -28.02 -14.60
CA LEU A 468 0.68 -28.38 -14.67
C LEU A 468 0.45 -29.82 -15.16
N MET A 469 1.28 -30.33 -16.07
CA MET A 469 1.23 -31.73 -16.50
C MET A 469 1.64 -32.68 -15.37
N LYS A 470 2.67 -32.35 -14.59
CA LYS A 470 3.09 -33.13 -13.42
C LYS A 470 2.03 -33.14 -12.32
N ALA A 471 1.30 -32.02 -12.17
CA ALA A 471 0.16 -31.90 -11.24
C ALA A 471 -1.12 -32.57 -11.76
N GLU A 472 -1.12 -33.17 -12.96
CA GLU A 472 -2.27 -33.76 -13.65
C GLU A 472 -3.42 -32.78 -13.94
N GLU A 473 -3.16 -31.48 -13.85
CA GLU A 473 -4.14 -30.43 -14.13
C GLU A 473 -4.32 -30.17 -15.62
N VAL A 474 -3.33 -30.53 -16.44
CA VAL A 474 -3.38 -30.39 -17.90
C VAL A 474 -2.93 -31.69 -18.57
N LYS A 475 -3.62 -32.07 -19.66
CA LYS A 475 -3.28 -33.25 -20.48
C LYS A 475 -2.96 -32.84 -21.92
N SER A 476 -1.89 -33.41 -22.46
CA SER A 476 -1.56 -33.17 -23.86
C SER A 476 -2.46 -33.99 -24.78
N MET A 477 -3.13 -33.33 -25.72
CA MET A 477 -3.99 -33.97 -26.73
C MET A 477 -3.75 -33.31 -28.10
N ALA A 478 -3.24 -34.08 -29.05
CA ALA A 478 -3.01 -33.64 -30.44
C ALA A 478 -2.25 -32.29 -30.55
N GLY A 479 -1.17 -32.15 -29.76
CA GLY A 479 -0.33 -30.95 -29.77
C GLY A 479 -0.93 -29.74 -29.04
N ARG A 480 -2.07 -29.90 -28.33
CA ARG A 480 -2.69 -28.91 -27.46
C ARG A 480 -2.73 -29.42 -26.03
N PHE A 481 -2.87 -28.51 -25.09
CA PHE A 481 -2.92 -28.79 -23.67
C PHE A 481 -4.33 -28.47 -23.15
N ALA A 482 -5.08 -29.53 -22.84
CA ALA A 482 -6.46 -29.44 -22.35
C ALA A 482 -6.49 -29.52 -20.82
N TRP A 483 -7.32 -28.71 -20.21
CA TRP A 483 -7.56 -28.69 -18.77
C TRP A 483 -8.20 -29.99 -18.30
N SER A 484 -7.70 -30.53 -17.19
CA SER A 484 -8.22 -31.74 -16.53
C SER A 484 -8.39 -31.57 -15.02
N GLY A 485 -8.08 -30.41 -14.49
CA GLY A 485 -8.26 -30.05 -13.08
C GLY A 485 -9.68 -29.67 -12.70
N PRO A 486 -9.89 -28.98 -11.57
CA PRO A 486 -11.20 -28.52 -11.09
C PRO A 486 -11.98 -27.69 -12.11
N ALA A 487 -13.31 -27.71 -12.03
CA ALA A 487 -14.18 -27.15 -13.08
C ALA A 487 -14.09 -25.63 -13.27
N PHE A 488 -13.60 -24.88 -12.27
CA PHE A 488 -13.60 -23.42 -12.29
C PHE A 488 -12.33 -22.79 -11.68
N PRO A 489 -11.17 -22.92 -12.36
CA PRO A 489 -9.92 -22.37 -11.84
C PRO A 489 -9.90 -20.84 -11.74
N ALA A 490 -10.72 -20.12 -12.51
CA ALA A 490 -10.85 -18.67 -12.41
C ALA A 490 -11.48 -18.18 -11.09
N GLY A 491 -12.08 -19.07 -10.31
CA GLY A 491 -12.62 -18.79 -8.98
C GLY A 491 -11.62 -19.01 -7.84
N ASP A 492 -10.45 -19.58 -8.13
CA ASP A 492 -9.50 -19.99 -7.11
C ASP A 492 -8.56 -18.85 -6.65
N TYR A 493 -8.67 -17.66 -7.24
CA TYR A 493 -7.85 -16.50 -6.91
C TYR A 493 -8.66 -15.20 -6.91
N SER A 494 -8.17 -14.21 -6.17
CA SER A 494 -8.72 -12.87 -6.12
C SER A 494 -7.92 -11.93 -7.04
N LEU A 495 -8.60 -10.99 -7.72
CA LEU A 495 -7.91 -10.00 -8.56
C LEU A 495 -7.29 -8.85 -7.75
N ARG A 496 -7.72 -8.66 -6.50
CA ARG A 496 -7.31 -7.53 -5.67
C ARG A 496 -6.35 -7.91 -4.56
N ASN A 497 -6.31 -9.18 -4.19
CA ASN A 497 -5.49 -9.71 -3.11
C ASN A 497 -4.78 -10.96 -3.62
N MET A 498 -3.47 -10.99 -3.52
CA MET A 498 -2.68 -12.15 -3.93
C MET A 498 -2.76 -13.30 -2.93
N ASP A 499 -3.02 -12.99 -1.67
CA ASP A 499 -3.13 -13.98 -0.61
C ASP A 499 -4.47 -14.73 -0.71
N LYS A 500 -4.38 -16.05 -0.88
CA LYS A 500 -5.54 -16.94 -0.99
C LYS A 500 -6.20 -17.21 0.36
N THR A 501 -5.47 -16.96 1.43
CA THR A 501 -5.87 -17.28 2.78
C THR A 501 -6.73 -16.14 3.34
N ARG A 502 -8.00 -16.44 3.60
CA ARG A 502 -8.94 -15.48 4.18
C ARG A 502 -9.20 -15.81 5.63
N PHE A 503 -9.08 -14.79 6.47
CA PHE A 503 -9.40 -14.85 7.90
C PHE A 503 -10.68 -14.08 8.19
N LYS A 504 -11.56 -14.66 8.99
CA LYS A 504 -12.82 -14.05 9.43
C LYS A 504 -12.71 -13.59 10.86
N LEU A 505 -13.19 -12.38 11.15
CA LEU A 505 -13.35 -11.89 12.51
C LEU A 505 -14.79 -12.09 12.94
N ILE A 506 -15.00 -12.85 14.01
CA ILE A 506 -16.30 -13.24 14.53
C ILE A 506 -16.48 -12.68 15.94
N LEU A 507 -17.65 -12.11 16.23
CA LEU A 507 -18.00 -11.68 17.57
C LEU A 507 -18.37 -12.89 18.43
N ASP A 508 -17.64 -13.08 19.53
CA ASP A 508 -17.66 -14.30 20.36
C ASP A 508 -19.06 -14.66 20.88
N ASN A 509 -19.83 -13.67 21.35
CA ASN A 509 -21.15 -13.90 21.96
C ASN A 509 -22.30 -14.04 20.95
N GLU A 510 -22.15 -13.56 19.73
CA GLU A 510 -23.24 -13.48 18.74
C GLU A 510 -23.02 -14.39 17.53
N ASN A 511 -21.83 -15.00 17.41
CA ASN A 511 -21.37 -15.73 16.23
C ASN A 511 -21.58 -14.94 14.92
N ARG A 512 -21.49 -13.60 15.01
CA ARG A 512 -21.68 -12.68 13.91
C ARG A 512 -20.32 -12.34 13.28
N GLU A 513 -20.21 -12.51 11.97
CA GLU A 513 -19.06 -12.08 11.21
C GLU A 513 -19.01 -10.54 11.17
N ILE A 514 -17.87 -9.97 11.58
CA ILE A 514 -17.60 -8.53 11.55
C ILE A 514 -16.93 -8.14 10.24
N THR A 515 -15.91 -8.89 9.84
CA THR A 515 -15.12 -8.61 8.63
C THR A 515 -14.35 -9.85 8.19
N GLU A 516 -13.87 -9.79 6.95
CA GLU A 516 -12.97 -10.78 6.37
C GLU A 516 -11.75 -10.04 5.79
N MET A 517 -10.53 -10.60 5.96
CA MET A 517 -9.29 -10.03 5.46
C MET A 517 -8.28 -11.12 5.07
N ASP A 518 -7.22 -10.74 4.36
CA ASP A 518 -6.13 -11.65 3.99
C ASP A 518 -5.22 -11.99 5.19
N GLU A 519 -4.32 -12.95 5.00
CA GLU A 519 -3.46 -13.46 6.06
C GLU A 519 -2.50 -12.40 6.59
N SER A 520 -1.85 -11.65 5.72
CA SER A 520 -0.92 -10.59 6.12
C SER A 520 -1.63 -9.54 6.97
N GLN A 521 -2.79 -9.08 6.51
CA GLN A 521 -3.60 -8.13 7.25
C GLN A 521 -4.11 -8.73 8.58
N ALA A 522 -4.50 -10.01 8.60
CA ALA A 522 -4.95 -10.69 9.81
C ALA A 522 -3.83 -10.80 10.87
N TYR A 523 -2.60 -11.07 10.45
CA TYR A 523 -1.47 -11.11 11.39
C TYR A 523 -1.19 -9.74 12.00
N HIS A 524 -1.38 -8.67 11.25
CA HIS A 524 -1.18 -7.30 11.71
C HIS A 524 -2.36 -6.74 12.54
N GLU A 525 -3.61 -7.11 12.20
CA GLU A 525 -4.80 -6.50 12.79
C GLU A 525 -5.58 -7.43 13.73
N LEU A 526 -5.43 -8.76 13.60
CA LEU A 526 -6.21 -9.75 14.34
C LEU A 526 -5.35 -10.64 15.26
N HIS A 527 -4.12 -10.27 15.57
CA HIS A 527 -3.32 -10.99 16.55
C HIS A 527 -4.01 -10.97 17.94
N PRO A 528 -3.79 -11.98 18.80
CA PRO A 528 -4.37 -11.98 20.15
C PRO A 528 -4.01 -10.71 20.93
N GLY A 529 -5.01 -10.05 21.52
CA GLY A 529 -4.86 -8.78 22.22
C GLY A 529 -4.85 -7.54 21.31
N ALA A 530 -4.99 -7.70 19.98
CA ALA A 530 -5.21 -6.57 19.07
C ALA A 530 -6.52 -5.85 19.39
N VAL A 531 -6.52 -4.53 19.20
CA VAL A 531 -7.73 -3.71 19.24
C VAL A 531 -8.12 -3.33 17.83
N TYR A 532 -9.11 -4.05 17.31
CA TYR A 532 -9.67 -3.82 15.96
C TYR A 532 -10.80 -2.82 16.00
N MET A 533 -10.88 -1.94 15.01
CA MET A 533 -11.94 -0.95 14.89
C MET A 533 -12.87 -1.24 13.72
N HIS A 534 -14.17 -1.26 13.98
CA HIS A 534 -15.19 -1.43 12.96
C HIS A 534 -16.42 -0.58 13.28
N ASP A 535 -16.85 0.26 12.34
CA ASP A 535 -18.01 1.16 12.46
C ASP A 535 -17.98 2.05 13.73
N GLY A 536 -16.79 2.58 14.07
CA GLY A 536 -16.59 3.41 15.26
C GLY A 536 -16.57 2.63 16.57
N ALA A 537 -16.86 1.33 16.55
CA ALA A 537 -16.77 0.45 17.71
C ALA A 537 -15.40 -0.22 17.77
N LEU A 538 -14.89 -0.44 18.98
CA LEU A 538 -13.64 -1.13 19.24
C LEU A 538 -13.91 -2.58 19.64
N TYR A 539 -13.05 -3.49 19.20
CA TYR A 539 -13.13 -4.91 19.49
C TYR A 539 -11.75 -5.42 19.89
N GLU A 540 -11.65 -6.05 21.05
CA GLU A 540 -10.42 -6.75 21.48
C GLU A 540 -10.43 -8.17 20.92
N VAL A 541 -9.40 -8.53 20.17
CA VAL A 541 -9.23 -9.89 19.65
C VAL A 541 -8.76 -10.82 20.76
N LEU A 542 -9.54 -11.87 21.01
CA LEU A 542 -9.29 -12.85 22.07
C LEU A 542 -8.38 -13.98 21.57
N LYS A 543 -8.62 -14.45 20.36
CA LYS A 543 -7.91 -15.59 19.76
C LYS A 543 -7.84 -15.42 18.25
N LEU A 544 -6.72 -15.83 17.67
CA LEU A 544 -6.54 -16.06 16.25
C LEU A 544 -6.24 -17.54 16.04
N ASP A 545 -7.08 -18.23 15.28
CA ASP A 545 -6.93 -19.64 14.96
C ASP A 545 -6.50 -19.77 13.50
N LEU A 546 -5.24 -20.17 13.30
CA LEU A 546 -4.62 -20.27 11.97
C LEU A 546 -5.16 -21.45 11.17
N VAL A 547 -5.65 -22.50 11.83
CA VAL A 547 -6.15 -23.71 11.15
C VAL A 547 -7.57 -23.48 10.63
N SER A 548 -8.46 -22.96 11.48
CA SER A 548 -9.83 -22.62 11.08
C SER A 548 -9.92 -21.27 10.35
N ARG A 549 -8.85 -20.49 10.33
CA ARG A 549 -8.76 -19.16 9.73
C ARG A 549 -9.79 -18.19 10.29
N THR A 550 -9.95 -18.23 11.61
CA THR A 550 -10.93 -17.42 12.32
C THR A 550 -10.30 -16.71 13.50
N ALA A 551 -10.65 -15.44 13.68
CA ALA A 551 -10.38 -14.69 14.88
C ALA A 551 -11.68 -14.44 15.64
N THR A 552 -11.64 -14.52 16.97
CA THR A 552 -12.76 -14.17 17.83
C THR A 552 -12.45 -12.89 18.58
N ALA A 553 -13.44 -12.01 18.71
CA ALA A 553 -13.31 -10.74 19.39
C ALA A 553 -14.51 -10.46 20.30
N LYS A 554 -14.32 -9.56 21.26
CA LYS A 554 -15.36 -8.99 22.11
C LYS A 554 -15.38 -7.47 22.01
N PRO A 555 -16.49 -6.79 22.31
CA PRO A 555 -16.53 -5.34 22.42
C PRO A 555 -15.48 -4.84 23.43
N PHE A 556 -14.87 -3.69 23.13
CA PHE A 556 -13.80 -3.09 23.92
C PHE A 556 -14.09 -1.60 24.19
N GLU A 557 -14.00 -1.19 25.46
CA GLU A 557 -14.26 0.20 25.91
C GLU A 557 -12.98 0.87 26.41
N GLY A 558 -11.86 0.64 25.74
CA GLY A 558 -10.58 1.26 26.11
C GLY A 558 -10.27 2.51 25.29
N ASN A 559 -9.26 3.25 25.71
CA ASN A 559 -8.81 4.46 25.05
C ASN A 559 -7.44 4.29 24.34
N TYR A 560 -7.12 3.10 23.88
CA TYR A 560 -5.89 2.81 23.16
C TYR A 560 -6.15 1.89 21.95
N TYR A 561 -5.21 1.86 21.04
CA TYR A 561 -5.13 0.93 19.93
C TYR A 561 -3.78 0.21 19.92
N THR A 562 -3.68 -0.85 19.14
CA THR A 562 -2.48 -1.67 19.06
C THR A 562 -1.79 -1.54 17.71
N VAL A 563 -0.46 -1.68 17.72
CA VAL A 563 0.37 -1.73 16.52
C VAL A 563 1.34 -2.89 16.69
N PRO A 564 1.36 -3.87 15.76
CA PRO A 564 2.27 -5.00 15.82
C PRO A 564 3.72 -4.54 15.73
N ALA A 565 4.60 -5.35 16.29
CA ALA A 565 6.05 -5.17 16.23
C ALA A 565 6.73 -6.54 16.17
N GLY A 566 7.82 -6.61 15.47
CA GLY A 566 8.54 -7.84 15.24
C GLY A 566 9.87 -7.60 14.55
N THR A 567 10.39 -8.63 13.91
CA THR A 567 11.65 -8.61 13.16
C THR A 567 11.41 -9.09 11.74
N GLU A 568 12.21 -8.58 10.83
CA GLU A 568 12.28 -9.04 9.44
C GLU A 568 13.71 -9.54 9.17
N ASP A 569 13.83 -10.72 8.60
CA ASP A 569 15.09 -11.26 8.09
C ASP A 569 15.02 -11.34 6.57
N ILE A 570 16.06 -10.82 5.90
CA ILE A 570 16.11 -10.72 4.45
C ILE A 570 17.29 -11.52 3.94
N ARG A 571 17.04 -12.44 2.98
CA ARG A 571 18.06 -13.27 2.33
C ARG A 571 18.02 -13.04 0.83
N ILE A 572 19.17 -12.76 0.22
CA ILE A 572 19.29 -12.65 -1.23
C ILE A 572 19.23 -14.07 -1.83
N LEU A 573 18.29 -14.30 -2.73
CA LEU A 573 18.14 -15.53 -3.46
C LEU A 573 18.91 -15.48 -4.78
N GLN A 574 18.70 -14.42 -5.57
CA GLN A 574 19.32 -14.24 -6.87
C GLN A 574 19.49 -12.76 -7.20
N THR A 575 20.60 -12.39 -7.80
CA THR A 575 20.85 -11.06 -8.37
C THR A 575 20.70 -11.12 -9.88
N PHE A 576 19.78 -10.29 -10.42
CA PHE A 576 19.52 -10.20 -11.87
C PHE A 576 20.37 -9.14 -12.53
N GLN A 577 20.48 -7.98 -11.88
CA GLN A 577 21.17 -6.80 -12.41
C GLN A 577 22.02 -6.13 -11.32
N GLU A 578 23.14 -5.56 -11.76
CA GLU A 578 24.02 -4.75 -10.93
C GLU A 578 24.44 -3.50 -11.71
N LYS A 579 24.46 -2.35 -11.05
CA LYS A 579 25.06 -1.12 -11.57
C LYS A 579 25.74 -0.34 -10.47
N THR A 580 26.68 0.52 -10.86
CA THR A 580 27.30 1.48 -9.94
C THR A 580 26.75 2.86 -10.24
N VAL A 581 26.20 3.50 -9.22
CA VAL A 581 25.73 4.88 -9.26
C VAL A 581 26.66 5.69 -8.37
N GLU A 582 27.45 6.57 -8.99
CA GLU A 582 28.49 7.36 -8.33
C GLU A 582 29.51 6.43 -7.64
N ARG A 583 29.44 6.25 -6.34
CA ARG A 583 30.33 5.38 -5.56
C ARG A 583 29.63 4.16 -4.94
N THR A 584 28.36 4.01 -5.18
CA THR A 584 27.50 3.02 -4.51
C THR A 584 27.07 1.94 -5.49
N LYS A 585 27.20 0.68 -5.10
CA LYS A 585 26.67 -0.45 -5.87
C LYS A 585 25.20 -0.61 -5.59
N ILE A 586 24.44 -0.80 -6.65
CA ILE A 586 23.01 -0.99 -6.64
C ILE A 586 22.71 -2.29 -7.35
N HIS A 587 21.85 -3.09 -6.75
CA HIS A 587 21.47 -4.40 -7.27
C HIS A 587 19.96 -4.50 -7.42
N PHE A 588 19.52 -5.38 -8.32
CA PHE A 588 18.14 -5.81 -8.46
C PHE A 588 18.08 -7.32 -8.56
N GLY A 589 17.12 -7.95 -7.91
CA GLY A 589 16.94 -9.40 -7.93
C GLY A 589 15.90 -9.90 -6.92
N ASP A 590 15.89 -11.21 -6.71
CA ASP A 590 14.99 -11.88 -5.78
C ASP A 590 15.59 -11.99 -4.39
N ILE A 591 14.71 -11.80 -3.41
CA ILE A 591 15.00 -11.99 -1.99
C ILE A 591 13.91 -12.86 -1.33
N ASN A 592 14.29 -13.51 -0.24
CA ASN A 592 13.34 -14.12 0.69
C ASN A 592 13.20 -13.21 1.91
N VAL A 593 11.98 -12.97 2.32
CA VAL A 593 11.63 -12.15 3.50
C VAL A 593 10.92 -13.03 4.51
N ASP A 594 11.49 -13.14 5.72
CA ASP A 594 10.90 -13.81 6.86
C ASP A 594 10.46 -12.77 7.90
N GLU A 595 9.16 -12.48 7.92
CA GLU A 595 8.54 -11.52 8.84
C GLU A 595 8.00 -12.25 10.07
N VAL A 596 8.44 -11.86 11.26
CA VAL A 596 8.02 -12.43 12.53
C VAL A 596 7.41 -11.37 13.44
N ILE A 597 6.11 -11.40 13.63
CA ILE A 597 5.40 -10.55 14.60
C ILE A 597 5.42 -11.24 15.95
N SER A 598 6.21 -10.71 16.88
CA SER A 598 6.42 -11.30 18.21
C SER A 598 5.77 -10.52 19.36
N MET A 599 5.41 -9.25 19.11
CA MET A 599 4.84 -8.37 20.11
C MET A 599 3.96 -7.29 19.48
N PHE A 600 3.27 -6.52 20.31
CA PHE A 600 2.59 -5.31 19.88
C PHE A 600 2.75 -4.20 20.92
N LYS A 601 2.71 -2.96 20.46
CA LYS A 601 2.68 -1.76 21.31
C LYS A 601 1.25 -1.24 21.44
N LYS A 602 0.93 -0.71 22.62
CA LYS A 602 -0.33 -0.02 22.89
C LYS A 602 -0.13 1.48 22.76
N LEU A 603 -0.89 2.12 21.91
CA LEU A 603 -0.83 3.57 21.69
C LEU A 603 -2.13 4.22 22.10
N GLN A 604 -2.05 5.26 22.92
CA GLN A 604 -3.22 6.02 23.36
C GLN A 604 -3.85 6.77 22.18
N PHE A 605 -5.19 6.82 22.10
CA PHE A 605 -5.86 7.72 21.18
C PHE A 605 -5.54 9.17 21.51
N HIS A 606 -5.65 10.08 20.57
CA HIS A 606 -5.40 11.50 20.59
C HIS A 606 -3.94 11.96 20.65
N ASN A 607 -3.09 11.37 21.47
CA ASN A 607 -1.69 11.81 21.63
C ASN A 607 -0.66 10.79 21.17
N HIS A 608 -1.11 9.59 20.77
CA HIS A 608 -0.26 8.45 20.32
C HIS A 608 0.83 8.04 21.33
N GLN A 609 0.61 8.36 22.61
CA GLN A 609 1.55 7.99 23.67
C GLN A 609 1.67 6.46 23.76
N ASN A 610 2.90 5.96 23.77
CA ASN A 610 3.17 4.55 23.96
C ASN A 610 2.91 4.16 25.41
N LEU A 611 1.94 3.27 25.62
CA LEU A 611 1.52 2.74 26.92
C LEU A 611 2.29 1.47 27.30
N GLY A 612 3.17 0.96 26.44
CA GLY A 612 3.98 -0.23 26.66
C GLY A 612 3.85 -1.27 25.55
N TYR A 613 4.68 -2.29 25.65
CA TYR A 613 4.73 -3.42 24.72
C TYR A 613 4.16 -4.68 25.39
N VAL A 614 3.53 -5.53 24.60
CA VAL A 614 3.00 -6.83 25.04
C VAL A 614 3.49 -7.89 24.07
N SER A 615 4.18 -8.91 24.59
CA SER A 615 4.64 -10.05 23.79
C SER A 615 3.49 -10.98 23.44
N LEU A 616 3.47 -11.48 22.21
CA LEU A 616 2.56 -12.54 21.79
C LEU A 616 3.00 -13.87 22.42
N THR A 617 2.04 -14.69 22.83
CA THR A 617 2.29 -16.02 23.35
C THR A 617 2.87 -16.94 22.27
N GLN A 618 2.45 -16.75 21.04
CA GLN A 618 2.92 -17.42 19.85
C GLN A 618 3.24 -16.36 18.80
N PRO A 619 4.49 -16.24 18.32
CA PRO A 619 4.81 -15.36 17.20
C PRO A 619 4.02 -15.76 15.95
N LEU A 620 3.67 -14.78 15.16
CA LEU A 620 3.07 -14.97 13.84
C LEU A 620 4.18 -14.76 12.81
N GLN A 621 4.41 -15.75 11.96
CA GLN A 621 5.49 -15.78 11.00
C GLN A 621 4.94 -15.88 9.59
N LYS A 622 5.50 -15.07 8.69
CA LYS A 622 5.21 -15.10 7.25
C LYS A 622 6.53 -15.09 6.50
N ASP A 623 6.73 -16.12 5.69
CA ASP A 623 7.89 -16.30 4.80
C ASP A 623 7.41 -16.20 3.37
N TYR A 624 8.08 -15.36 2.54
CA TYR A 624 7.75 -15.22 1.13
C TYR A 624 8.94 -14.71 0.31
N ASP A 625 8.99 -15.11 -0.96
CA ASP A 625 9.96 -14.64 -1.93
C ASP A 625 9.39 -13.44 -2.70
N THR A 626 10.23 -12.42 -2.94
CA THR A 626 9.81 -11.21 -3.65
C THR A 626 10.98 -10.52 -4.35
N GLU A 627 10.67 -9.57 -5.22
CA GLU A 627 11.66 -8.71 -5.87
C GLU A 627 12.13 -7.59 -4.96
N SER A 628 13.40 -7.24 -5.08
CA SER A 628 14.03 -6.15 -4.34
C SER A 628 15.08 -5.41 -5.15
N THR A 629 15.18 -4.12 -4.90
CA THR A 629 16.37 -3.33 -5.19
C THR A 629 17.12 -3.11 -3.89
N TRP A 630 18.44 -3.30 -3.88
CA TRP A 630 19.24 -2.99 -2.69
C TRP A 630 20.46 -2.16 -3.00
N ILE A 631 20.83 -1.37 -2.01
CA ILE A 631 21.91 -0.39 -2.05
C ILE A 631 22.99 -0.82 -1.07
N ASP A 632 24.18 -1.10 -1.54
CA ASP A 632 25.33 -1.38 -0.68
C ASP A 632 25.81 -0.10 -0.03
N ILE A 633 25.71 0.00 1.29
CA ILE A 633 26.15 1.16 2.04
C ILE A 633 27.68 1.21 2.04
N PRO A 634 28.31 2.33 1.64
CA PRO A 634 29.77 2.44 1.63
C PRO A 634 30.38 2.16 3.01
N GLU A 635 31.49 1.42 3.05
CA GLU A 635 32.14 0.95 4.28
C GLU A 635 32.50 2.10 5.27
N ASP A 636 32.90 3.24 4.75
CA ASP A 636 33.18 4.42 5.58
C ASP A 636 31.93 4.97 6.29
N VAL A 637 30.75 4.88 5.65
CA VAL A 637 29.46 5.24 6.26
C VAL A 637 29.08 4.22 7.34
N VAL A 638 29.19 2.93 7.02
CA VAL A 638 28.92 1.84 7.97
C VAL A 638 29.79 1.97 9.22
N ARG A 639 31.08 2.23 9.05
CA ARG A 639 32.03 2.38 10.15
C ARG A 639 31.66 3.55 11.05
N VAL A 640 31.30 4.70 10.47
CA VAL A 640 30.88 5.88 11.24
C VAL A 640 29.58 5.60 11.99
N TYR A 641 28.58 5.06 11.31
CA TYR A 641 27.27 4.76 11.94
C TYR A 641 27.39 3.74 13.08
N ARG A 642 28.22 2.70 12.91
CA ARG A 642 28.48 1.71 13.97
C ARG A 642 29.28 2.28 15.15
N SER A 643 30.05 3.33 14.93
CA SER A 643 30.81 3.98 16.01
C SER A 643 29.97 4.94 16.87
N LEU A 644 28.74 5.24 16.44
CA LEU A 644 27.84 6.17 17.10
C LEU A 644 26.73 5.43 17.82
N LEU A 645 26.72 5.58 19.13
CA LEU A 645 25.64 5.16 20.00
C LEU A 645 24.86 6.42 20.39
N LEU A 646 23.56 6.46 20.12
CA LEU A 646 22.72 7.59 20.49
C LEU A 646 21.81 7.21 21.67
N PRO A 647 21.64 8.10 22.67
CA PRO A 647 20.66 7.90 23.70
C PRO A 647 19.24 8.02 23.11
N ASN A 648 18.36 7.07 23.43
CA ASN A 648 16.93 7.20 23.15
C ASN A 648 16.29 8.23 24.11
N GLY A 649 15.00 8.52 23.93
CA GLY A 649 14.24 9.45 24.78
C GLY A 649 14.17 9.06 26.28
N ALA A 650 14.55 7.84 26.64
CA ALA A 650 14.66 7.33 28.00
C ALA A 650 16.11 7.39 28.54
N GLY A 651 17.09 7.89 27.74
CA GLY A 651 18.49 7.94 28.10
C GLY A 651 19.26 6.64 27.89
N GLU A 652 18.64 5.63 27.24
CA GLU A 652 19.30 4.38 26.85
C GLU A 652 20.00 4.55 25.51
N LEU A 653 21.17 3.96 25.33
CA LEU A 653 21.88 3.94 24.05
C LEU A 653 21.21 2.94 23.12
N VAL A 654 20.74 3.42 21.95
CA VAL A 654 20.07 2.61 20.93
C VAL A 654 20.96 2.49 19.70
N LEU A 655 21.13 1.26 19.26
CA LEU A 655 21.89 0.91 18.07
C LEU A 655 21.15 1.30 16.79
N ASN A 656 21.95 1.68 15.79
CA ASN A 656 21.53 1.76 14.37
C ASN A 656 20.42 2.77 14.01
N ASN A 657 20.12 3.73 14.87
CA ASN A 657 19.12 4.77 14.57
C ASN A 657 19.38 5.51 13.24
N HIS A 658 20.66 5.64 12.85
CA HIS A 658 21.01 6.32 11.60
C HIS A 658 20.69 5.47 10.37
N PHE A 659 20.84 4.16 10.45
CA PHE A 659 20.44 3.25 9.39
C PHE A 659 18.93 3.27 9.20
N GLU A 660 18.16 3.27 10.28
CA GLU A 660 16.69 3.41 10.22
C GLU A 660 16.28 4.75 9.63
N GLY A 661 16.99 5.83 10.00
CA GLY A 661 16.76 7.16 9.42
C GLY A 661 17.05 7.20 7.91
N LEU A 662 18.13 6.55 7.47
CA LEU A 662 18.49 6.39 6.07
C LEU A 662 17.40 5.61 5.33
N GLN A 663 16.97 4.49 5.89
CA GLN A 663 15.94 3.62 5.40
C GLN A 663 14.60 4.36 5.21
N ASN A 664 14.17 5.11 6.22
CA ASN A 664 12.96 5.93 6.15
C ASN A 664 13.03 7.00 5.05
N ALA A 665 14.15 7.69 4.93
CA ALA A 665 14.32 8.72 3.91
C ALA A 665 14.26 8.13 2.50
N ILE A 666 14.93 7.01 2.25
CA ILE A 666 14.93 6.31 0.97
C ILE A 666 13.54 5.74 0.64
N LYS A 667 12.85 5.11 1.61
CA LYS A 667 11.48 4.61 1.42
C LYS A 667 10.53 5.71 0.97
N ASN A 668 10.52 6.83 1.69
CA ASN A 668 9.65 7.95 1.35
C ASN A 668 9.98 8.54 -0.03
N ALA A 669 11.26 8.63 -0.39
CA ALA A 669 11.69 9.10 -1.69
C ALA A 669 11.30 8.13 -2.82
N ALA A 670 11.42 6.82 -2.61
CA ALA A 670 10.98 5.80 -3.57
C ALA A 670 9.48 5.93 -3.85
N MET A 671 8.65 6.15 -2.83
CA MET A 671 7.21 6.39 -2.98
C MET A 671 6.90 7.68 -3.78
N MET A 672 7.80 8.68 -3.79
CA MET A 672 7.61 9.91 -4.55
C MET A 672 7.72 9.72 -6.07
N VAL A 673 8.53 8.79 -6.52
CA VAL A 673 8.81 8.56 -7.95
C VAL A 673 7.96 7.43 -8.53
N THR A 674 7.37 6.60 -7.68
CA THR A 674 6.48 5.50 -8.04
C THR A 674 5.06 5.77 -7.54
N MET A 675 4.04 5.31 -8.25
CA MET A 675 2.64 5.43 -7.83
C MET A 675 2.30 4.29 -6.85
N THR A 676 3.05 4.20 -5.73
CA THR A 676 2.89 3.16 -4.72
C THR A 676 2.12 3.68 -3.51
N GLU A 677 1.33 2.82 -2.90
CA GLU A 677 0.80 3.03 -1.57
C GLU A 677 1.85 2.63 -0.52
N ARG A 678 1.63 3.05 0.72
CA ARG A 678 2.60 2.80 1.80
C ARG A 678 2.80 1.31 2.10
N ASP A 679 1.81 0.52 1.76
CA ASP A 679 1.79 -0.93 1.98
C ASP A 679 2.21 -1.74 0.75
N ASP A 680 2.50 -1.10 -0.38
CA ASP A 680 2.96 -1.79 -1.60
C ASP A 680 4.44 -2.16 -1.51
N ILE A 681 5.26 -1.31 -0.87
CA ILE A 681 6.70 -1.52 -0.71
C ILE A 681 7.13 -1.44 0.76
N ASN A 682 8.17 -2.17 1.10
CA ASN A 682 8.84 -2.04 2.39
C ASN A 682 10.35 -1.87 2.22
N THR A 683 11.03 -1.59 3.33
CA THR A 683 12.48 -1.48 3.35
C THR A 683 13.06 -2.25 4.54
N GLY A 684 14.19 -2.87 4.33
CA GLY A 684 14.91 -3.60 5.37
C GLY A 684 16.40 -3.33 5.30
N MET A 685 17.12 -3.70 6.35
CA MET A 685 18.58 -3.65 6.41
C MET A 685 19.12 -5.05 6.67
N SER A 686 20.14 -5.44 5.91
CA SER A 686 20.88 -6.63 6.30
C SER A 686 21.92 -6.26 7.36
N ASN A 687 21.85 -6.93 8.49
CA ASN A 687 22.93 -6.82 9.49
C ASN A 687 24.13 -7.73 9.15
N ASN A 688 23.89 -8.78 8.36
CA ASN A 688 24.87 -9.72 7.86
C ASN A 688 24.39 -10.18 6.47
N ALA A 689 24.79 -9.49 5.40
CA ALA A 689 24.60 -10.01 4.07
C ALA A 689 25.56 -11.19 3.85
N THR A 690 25.22 -12.34 4.37
CA THR A 690 25.78 -13.59 3.88
C THR A 690 25.12 -13.87 2.53
N VAL A 691 25.79 -13.51 1.47
CA VAL A 691 25.52 -14.03 0.14
C VAL A 691 25.67 -15.55 0.21
N GLN A 692 24.61 -16.29 0.39
CA GLN A 692 24.60 -17.71 0.15
C GLN A 692 24.74 -17.91 -1.37
N GLY A 693 25.95 -18.16 -1.82
CA GLY A 693 26.20 -18.53 -3.22
C GLY A 693 27.57 -18.20 -3.79
N TYR A 694 28.41 -17.42 -3.12
CA TYR A 694 29.81 -17.23 -3.55
C TYR A 694 30.76 -17.91 -2.56
N VAL A 695 30.84 -19.22 -2.64
CA VAL A 695 32.03 -19.93 -2.20
C VAL A 695 32.93 -20.02 -3.43
N ASP A 696 33.81 -19.06 -3.58
CA ASP A 696 34.97 -19.23 -4.45
C ASP A 696 35.85 -20.32 -3.83
N SER A 697 35.79 -21.50 -4.43
CA SER A 697 36.62 -22.63 -4.09
C SER A 697 38.02 -22.38 -4.64
N GLY A 698 38.79 -21.54 -3.98
CA GLY A 698 40.15 -21.30 -4.37
C GLY A 698 40.89 -20.24 -3.56
N SER A 699 41.56 -20.72 -2.53
CA SER A 699 42.76 -20.14 -1.91
C SER A 699 42.63 -18.83 -1.12
N GLY A 700 42.83 -18.94 0.19
CA GLY A 700 43.49 -17.91 1.03
C GLY A 700 42.54 -16.95 1.71
N GLU A 701 42.66 -16.97 2.99
CA GLU A 701 42.15 -16.00 3.99
C GLU A 701 41.80 -14.62 3.39
N SER A 702 40.51 -14.42 3.02
CA SER A 702 39.98 -13.09 2.80
C SER A 702 39.32 -12.68 4.10
N GLU A 703 39.82 -11.61 4.72
CA GLU A 703 39.10 -10.84 5.70
C GLU A 703 37.73 -10.49 5.08
N GLY A 704 36.67 -11.15 5.54
CA GLY A 704 35.33 -10.92 5.03
C GLY A 704 34.90 -9.49 5.37
N HIS A 705 34.90 -8.64 4.37
CA HIS A 705 34.27 -7.31 4.47
C HIS A 705 32.75 -7.53 4.55
N GLU A 706 32.21 -7.24 5.70
CA GLU A 706 30.78 -7.34 5.97
C GLU A 706 30.04 -6.21 5.27
N VAL A 707 29.42 -6.48 4.12
CA VAL A 707 28.63 -5.51 3.36
C VAL A 707 27.29 -5.30 4.06
N VAL A 708 26.95 -4.05 4.36
CA VAL A 708 25.63 -3.65 4.86
C VAL A 708 24.82 -3.12 3.70
N SER A 709 23.69 -3.74 3.43
CA SER A 709 22.79 -3.36 2.33
C SER A 709 21.45 -2.87 2.85
N LEU A 710 20.94 -1.83 2.19
CA LEU A 710 19.58 -1.32 2.38
C LEU A 710 18.70 -1.87 1.27
N PHE A 711 17.68 -2.65 1.62
CA PHE A 711 16.72 -3.24 0.71
C PHE A 711 15.48 -2.37 0.57
N ILE A 712 14.94 -2.29 -0.64
CA ILE A 712 13.62 -1.74 -0.98
C ILE A 712 12.94 -2.85 -1.76
N TYR A 713 11.86 -3.40 -1.24
CA TYR A 713 11.23 -4.60 -1.80
C TYR A 713 9.71 -4.50 -1.86
N ASP A 714 9.14 -5.26 -2.79
CA ASP A 714 7.70 -5.38 -2.96
C ASP A 714 7.11 -6.23 -1.84
N LYS A 715 6.01 -5.80 -1.20
CA LYS A 715 5.34 -6.57 -0.14
C LYS A 715 4.45 -7.70 -0.66
N TYR A 716 4.63 -8.08 -1.89
CA TYR A 716 3.85 -9.11 -2.56
C TYR A 716 4.75 -10.24 -3.01
N GLU A 717 4.29 -11.46 -2.79
CA GLU A 717 4.98 -12.67 -3.24
C GLU A 717 5.18 -12.65 -4.76
N GLY A 718 6.42 -12.85 -5.21
CA GLY A 718 6.80 -12.80 -6.63
C GLY A 718 6.99 -11.40 -7.20
N GLY A 719 6.90 -10.34 -6.40
CA GLY A 719 7.06 -8.95 -6.84
C GLY A 719 5.90 -8.41 -7.68
N LEU A 720 5.86 -7.12 -7.90
CA LEU A 720 4.89 -6.42 -8.75
C LEU A 720 5.56 -5.42 -9.71
N GLY A 721 6.91 -5.47 -9.81
CA GLY A 721 7.72 -4.60 -10.65
C GLY A 721 7.99 -3.23 -10.05
N TYR A 722 7.63 -2.96 -8.80
CA TYR A 722 7.98 -1.71 -8.14
C TYR A 722 9.48 -1.63 -7.89
N SER A 723 10.09 -2.71 -7.42
CA SER A 723 11.51 -2.82 -7.14
C SER A 723 12.35 -2.64 -8.41
N GLU A 724 11.95 -3.21 -9.55
CA GLU A 724 12.60 -3.01 -10.84
C GLU A 724 12.57 -1.53 -11.25
N LYS A 725 11.41 -0.88 -11.12
CA LYS A 725 11.27 0.54 -11.45
C LYS A 725 12.07 1.44 -10.51
N ILE A 726 12.14 1.11 -9.23
CA ILE A 726 12.99 1.82 -8.26
C ILE A 726 14.46 1.64 -8.63
N TYR A 727 14.89 0.44 -9.05
CA TYR A 727 16.24 0.23 -9.57
C TYR A 727 16.57 1.17 -10.73
N GLU A 728 15.68 1.32 -11.71
CA GLU A 728 15.88 2.25 -12.82
C GLU A 728 16.04 3.70 -12.33
N LEU A 729 15.20 4.14 -11.38
CA LEU A 729 15.07 5.51 -10.90
C LEU A 729 15.90 5.81 -9.63
N ILE A 730 16.79 4.90 -9.21
CA ILE A 730 17.53 5.05 -7.95
C ILE A 730 18.32 6.37 -7.80
N PRO A 731 18.91 6.96 -8.84
CA PRO A 731 19.56 8.28 -8.72
C PRO A 731 18.55 9.37 -8.29
N GLU A 732 17.35 9.36 -8.87
CA GLU A 732 16.26 10.29 -8.52
C GLU A 732 15.77 10.05 -7.09
N VAL A 733 15.66 8.80 -6.66
CA VAL A 733 15.28 8.42 -5.29
C VAL A 733 16.26 8.98 -4.26
N ILE A 734 17.57 8.81 -4.51
CA ILE A 734 18.59 9.34 -3.60
C ILE A 734 18.54 10.88 -3.55
N ASP A 735 18.37 11.55 -4.68
CA ASP A 735 18.28 13.01 -4.74
C ASP A 735 17.05 13.54 -4.00
N HIS A 736 15.90 12.91 -4.17
CA HIS A 736 14.68 13.25 -3.43
C HIS A 736 14.84 13.01 -1.93
N ALA A 737 15.48 11.90 -1.50
CA ALA A 737 15.76 11.64 -0.10
C ALA A 737 16.62 12.76 0.52
N ILE A 738 17.68 13.18 -0.18
CA ILE A 738 18.54 14.29 0.24
C ILE A 738 17.73 15.59 0.37
N GLN A 739 16.90 15.91 -0.63
CA GLN A 739 16.08 17.12 -0.63
C GLN A 739 15.07 17.13 0.50
N MET A 740 14.38 16.01 0.76
CA MET A 740 13.41 15.87 1.83
C MET A 740 14.03 16.09 3.21
N VAL A 741 15.17 15.43 3.48
CA VAL A 741 15.85 15.57 4.77
C VAL A 741 16.41 16.99 4.93
N LYS A 742 17.04 17.54 3.89
CA LYS A 742 17.59 18.89 3.90
C LYS A 742 16.51 19.97 4.08
N GLY A 743 15.38 19.84 3.38
CA GLY A 743 14.28 20.81 3.34
C GLY A 743 13.45 20.87 4.62
N CYS A 744 13.48 19.85 5.48
CA CYS A 744 12.73 19.86 6.72
C CYS A 744 13.18 21.01 7.66
N SER A 745 12.24 21.68 8.29
CA SER A 745 12.51 22.82 9.19
C SER A 745 13.07 22.46 10.57
N CYS A 746 13.05 21.16 10.95
CA CYS A 746 13.58 20.69 12.23
C CYS A 746 15.10 20.84 12.31
N GLU A 747 15.64 21.08 13.54
CA GLU A 747 17.09 21.21 13.77
C GLU A 747 17.79 19.85 13.87
N ASP A 748 17.28 18.95 14.70
CA ASP A 748 17.98 17.72 15.10
C ASP A 748 17.51 16.47 14.35
N GLY A 749 16.26 16.42 13.93
CA GLY A 749 15.57 15.31 13.33
C GLY A 749 14.13 15.20 13.84
N CYS A 750 13.25 14.62 13.06
CA CYS A 750 11.85 14.43 13.42
C CYS A 750 11.22 13.29 12.60
N PRO A 751 10.06 12.77 13.01
CA PRO A 751 9.35 11.74 12.25
C PRO A 751 9.12 12.11 10.78
N ALA A 752 9.04 13.40 10.49
CA ALA A 752 8.81 13.91 9.14
C ALA A 752 10.01 13.76 8.19
N CYS A 753 11.23 13.79 8.64
CA CYS A 753 12.40 13.74 7.76
C CYS A 753 13.25 12.47 7.90
N VAL A 754 13.39 11.96 9.12
CA VAL A 754 14.25 10.81 9.42
C VAL A 754 13.53 9.66 10.11
N GLY A 755 12.23 9.81 10.43
CA GLY A 755 11.39 8.75 10.98
C GLY A 755 11.15 8.81 12.48
N ASP A 756 12.05 9.41 13.26
CA ASP A 756 11.92 9.56 14.71
C ASP A 756 12.65 10.82 15.21
N TYR A 757 12.25 11.33 16.40
CA TYR A 757 12.91 12.49 17.05
C TYR A 757 14.29 12.17 17.64
N THR A 758 14.62 10.89 17.78
CA THR A 758 15.90 10.41 18.28
C THR A 758 16.96 10.26 17.19
N PHE A 759 16.57 10.30 15.93
CA PHE A 759 17.47 10.13 14.79
C PHE A 759 18.08 11.46 14.38
N SER A 760 19.40 11.50 14.24
CA SER A 760 20.10 12.73 13.89
C SER A 760 19.94 13.07 12.40
N LYS A 761 19.22 14.17 12.11
CA LYS A 761 19.07 14.72 10.76
C LYS A 761 20.43 14.94 10.07
N LYS A 762 21.42 15.49 10.80
CA LYS A 762 22.74 15.77 10.26
C LYS A 762 23.46 14.51 9.82
N MET A 763 23.33 13.42 10.61
CA MET A 763 23.95 12.14 10.28
C MET A 763 23.24 11.43 9.14
N VAL A 764 21.91 11.42 9.12
CA VAL A 764 21.15 10.83 8.00
C VAL A 764 21.42 11.58 6.70
N LEU A 765 21.45 12.91 6.72
CA LEU A 765 21.81 13.72 5.55
C LEU A 765 23.26 13.48 5.09
N TRP A 766 24.20 13.36 6.03
CA TRP A 766 25.58 13.01 5.72
C TRP A 766 25.66 11.63 5.08
N GLY A 767 24.96 10.63 5.61
CA GLY A 767 24.89 9.28 5.04
C GLY A 767 24.31 9.25 3.63
N LEU A 768 23.17 9.90 3.42
CA LEU A 768 22.54 10.02 2.09
C LEU A 768 23.48 10.66 1.06
N ARG A 769 24.14 11.76 1.42
CA ARG A 769 25.12 12.42 0.54
C ARG A 769 26.34 11.54 0.31
N SER A 770 26.75 10.79 1.33
CA SER A 770 27.88 9.87 1.24
C SER A 770 27.62 8.65 0.34
N LEU A 771 26.37 8.39 -0.08
CA LEU A 771 26.09 7.45 -1.16
C LEU A 771 26.56 7.98 -2.53
N LYS A 772 26.64 9.30 -2.71
CA LYS A 772 27.04 9.93 -3.98
C LYS A 772 28.54 10.31 -3.99
N GLU A 773 29.03 10.92 -2.92
CA GLU A 773 30.39 11.44 -2.83
C GLU A 773 31.05 11.05 -1.50
N ARG A 774 32.36 10.90 -1.48
CA ARG A 774 33.07 10.61 -0.24
C ARG A 774 33.16 11.86 0.61
N LEU A 775 32.51 11.86 1.76
CA LEU A 775 32.48 12.96 2.71
C LEU A 775 33.20 12.60 4.00
N GLU A 776 33.93 13.54 4.56
CA GLU A 776 34.46 13.39 5.92
C GLU A 776 33.30 13.39 6.93
N ALA A 777 33.40 12.55 7.97
CA ALA A 777 32.43 12.55 9.06
C ALA A 777 32.44 13.93 9.77
N PRO A 778 31.25 14.40 10.23
CA PRO A 778 31.17 15.68 10.95
C PRO A 778 32.11 15.76 12.14
N GLU A 779 32.70 16.96 12.41
CA GLU A 779 33.74 17.14 13.45
C GLU A 779 33.31 16.73 14.86
N TYR A 780 32.04 16.94 15.20
CA TYR A 780 31.51 16.51 16.50
C TYR A 780 31.54 14.99 16.69
N VAL A 781 31.42 14.22 15.61
CA VAL A 781 31.55 12.75 15.62
C VAL A 781 33.00 12.36 15.84
N LYS A 782 33.94 13.06 15.19
CA LYS A 782 35.38 12.84 15.39
C LYS A 782 35.77 13.05 16.87
N LYS A 783 35.21 14.08 17.51
CA LYS A 783 35.42 14.35 18.95
C LYS A 783 34.84 13.27 19.87
N GLN A 784 33.59 12.81 19.58
CA GLN A 784 32.96 11.73 20.36
C GLN A 784 33.76 10.42 20.24
N VAL A 785 34.18 10.06 19.04
CA VAL A 785 34.99 8.85 18.80
C VAL A 785 36.39 8.96 19.43
N GLU A 786 36.95 10.18 19.51
CA GLU A 786 38.24 10.42 20.20
C GLU A 786 38.10 10.46 21.74
N GLU A 787 36.97 10.97 22.27
CA GLU A 787 36.70 11.01 23.72
C GLU A 787 36.22 9.65 24.25
N GLU A 788 35.57 8.83 23.42
CA GLU A 788 35.10 7.47 23.73
C GLU A 788 36.07 6.37 23.27
N ARG A 789 37.40 6.62 23.25
CA ARG A 789 38.35 5.51 23.22
C ARG A 789 38.06 4.59 24.41
N PRO A 790 37.83 3.29 24.19
CA PRO A 790 37.30 2.40 25.19
C PRO A 790 38.19 2.43 26.45
N GLY A 791 37.63 3.08 27.47
CA GLY A 791 38.18 2.87 28.83
C GLY A 791 37.95 1.39 29.11
N VAL A 792 39.02 0.70 29.37
CA VAL A 792 39.16 -0.63 29.95
C VAL A 792 37.87 -1.43 29.93
N HIS A 793 37.74 -2.36 28.99
CA HIS A 793 36.66 -3.34 28.97
C HIS A 793 36.57 -4.00 30.34
N LYS A 794 35.45 -3.82 31.05
CA LYS A 794 35.20 -4.59 32.27
C LYS A 794 35.09 -6.04 31.84
N GLN A 795 36.13 -6.84 32.01
CA GLN A 795 36.04 -8.27 31.80
C GLN A 795 35.33 -8.89 33.02
N TYR A 796 34.17 -9.45 32.77
CA TYR A 796 33.46 -10.23 33.77
C TYR A 796 34.09 -11.60 33.93
N SER A 797 34.18 -12.11 35.16
CA SER A 797 34.52 -13.51 35.36
C SER A 797 33.28 -14.36 35.03
N PHE A 798 33.42 -15.37 34.18
CA PHE A 798 32.36 -16.29 33.82
C PHE A 798 31.62 -16.82 35.05
N PHE A 799 32.35 -17.30 36.04
CA PHE A 799 31.77 -17.87 37.26
C PHE A 799 31.07 -16.86 38.17
N LYS A 800 31.23 -15.58 37.97
CA LYS A 800 30.53 -14.49 38.65
C LYS A 800 29.37 -13.89 37.86
N LEU A 801 29.13 -14.35 36.66
CA LEU A 801 28.01 -13.88 35.83
C LEU A 801 26.65 -13.97 36.51
N PRO A 802 26.33 -15.07 37.23
CA PRO A 802 25.05 -15.13 37.94
C PRO A 802 24.81 -13.99 38.94
N GLU A 803 25.87 -13.54 39.64
CA GLU A 803 25.78 -12.47 40.63
C GLU A 803 25.69 -11.09 39.97
N LYS A 804 26.19 -10.96 38.74
CA LYS A 804 26.32 -9.68 37.98
C LYS A 804 25.54 -9.68 36.71
N TRP A 805 24.56 -10.54 36.52
CA TRP A 805 23.86 -10.75 35.27
C TRP A 805 23.23 -9.48 34.72
N ASN A 806 22.52 -8.73 35.55
CA ASN A 806 21.90 -7.47 35.11
C ASN A 806 22.95 -6.43 34.68
N GLU A 807 24.04 -6.29 35.45
CA GLU A 807 25.16 -5.36 35.10
C GLU A 807 25.80 -5.79 33.77
N PHE A 808 25.99 -7.09 33.57
CA PHE A 808 26.50 -7.67 32.34
C PHE A 808 25.59 -7.37 31.15
N CYS A 809 24.28 -7.68 31.26
CA CYS A 809 23.32 -7.41 30.20
C CYS A 809 23.24 -5.92 29.84
N GLU A 810 23.26 -5.04 30.87
CA GLU A 810 23.31 -3.59 30.62
C GLU A 810 24.59 -3.16 29.90
N THR A 811 25.71 -3.78 30.20
CA THR A 811 26.99 -3.50 29.53
C THR A 811 26.93 -3.96 28.06
N VAL A 812 26.38 -5.15 27.78
CA VAL A 812 26.20 -5.69 26.44
C VAL A 812 25.25 -4.82 25.63
N ILE A 813 24.14 -4.40 26.22
CA ILE A 813 23.19 -3.48 25.58
C ILE A 813 23.81 -2.12 25.30
N LYS A 814 24.56 -1.56 26.29
CA LYS A 814 25.26 -0.28 26.11
C LYS A 814 26.33 -0.33 25.04
N ASN A 815 26.97 -1.48 24.84
CA ASN A 815 27.93 -1.69 23.76
C ASN A 815 27.28 -2.01 22.41
N GLY A 816 25.93 -2.09 22.41
CA GLY A 816 25.20 -2.17 21.18
C GLY A 816 25.12 -3.54 20.55
N GLU A 817 25.30 -4.60 21.30
CA GLU A 817 25.24 -5.94 20.75
C GLU A 817 23.81 -6.48 20.71
N SER A 818 23.34 -6.88 19.53
CA SER A 818 21.96 -7.33 19.27
C SER A 818 21.46 -8.47 20.15
N GLY A 819 22.37 -9.31 20.67
CA GLY A 819 22.06 -10.36 21.64
C GLY A 819 21.80 -9.87 23.06
N GLY A 820 22.04 -8.60 23.39
CA GLY A 820 21.87 -8.06 24.75
C GLY A 820 20.40 -8.09 25.21
N ALA A 821 19.48 -7.78 24.32
CA ALA A 821 18.05 -7.86 24.60
C ALA A 821 17.59 -9.30 24.89
N PHE A 822 18.10 -10.27 24.13
CA PHE A 822 17.87 -11.69 24.36
C PHE A 822 18.41 -12.13 25.73
N LEU A 823 19.66 -11.77 26.07
CA LEU A 823 20.27 -12.12 27.36
C LEU A 823 19.49 -11.52 28.54
N LYS A 824 18.92 -10.32 28.37
CA LYS A 824 18.09 -9.67 29.42
C LYS A 824 16.74 -10.37 29.65
N THR A 825 16.28 -11.24 28.76
CA THR A 825 15.04 -12.02 28.96
C THR A 825 15.22 -13.16 29.98
N ALA A 826 16.45 -13.57 30.27
CA ALA A 826 16.70 -14.54 31.31
C ALA A 826 16.44 -13.92 32.69
N LYS A 827 15.47 -14.46 33.42
CA LYS A 827 15.12 -14.05 34.81
C LYS A 827 16.31 -14.16 35.76
N ARG A 828 17.08 -15.20 35.57
CA ARG A 828 18.32 -15.46 36.27
C ARG A 828 19.18 -16.40 35.44
N VAL A 829 20.45 -16.50 35.80
CA VAL A 829 21.38 -17.45 35.21
C VAL A 829 22.06 -18.29 36.29
N GLU A 830 22.39 -19.51 35.94
CA GLU A 830 23.16 -20.43 36.78
C GLU A 830 24.33 -20.99 35.96
N ILE A 831 25.35 -21.45 36.64
CA ILE A 831 26.49 -22.10 36.00
C ILE A 831 26.58 -23.53 36.48
N GLU A 832 26.52 -24.47 35.53
CA GLU A 832 26.75 -25.90 35.81
C GLU A 832 28.01 -26.38 35.07
N LYS A 833 29.09 -26.58 35.77
CA LYS A 833 30.44 -26.88 35.20
C LYS A 833 30.90 -25.69 34.30
N HIS A 834 30.93 -25.90 32.99
CA HIS A 834 31.28 -24.88 31.98
C HIS A 834 30.06 -24.37 31.19
N ASN A 835 28.85 -24.80 31.57
CA ASN A 835 27.63 -24.38 30.86
C ASN A 835 26.97 -23.20 31.58
N LEU A 836 26.58 -22.20 30.78
CA LEU A 836 25.75 -21.09 31.23
C LEU A 836 24.29 -21.46 31.01
N ILE A 837 23.52 -21.55 32.11
CA ILE A 837 22.10 -21.88 32.05
C ILE A 837 21.29 -20.64 32.18
N LEU A 838 20.54 -20.32 31.11
CA LEU A 838 19.60 -19.20 31.05
C LEU A 838 18.22 -19.69 31.50
N ILE A 839 17.69 -19.16 32.61
CA ILE A 839 16.38 -19.50 33.09
C ILE A 839 15.37 -18.48 32.61
N VAL A 840 14.44 -18.94 31.79
CA VAL A 840 13.47 -18.11 31.03
C VAL A 840 12.04 -18.56 31.26
N ASP A 841 11.07 -17.75 30.83
CA ASP A 841 9.64 -18.07 30.97
C ASP A 841 9.08 -18.99 29.90
N SER A 842 9.79 -19.12 28.75
CA SER A 842 9.27 -19.83 27.57
C SER A 842 10.36 -20.64 26.87
N TYR A 843 9.99 -21.79 26.32
CA TYR A 843 10.85 -22.63 25.49
C TYR A 843 11.20 -21.97 24.13
N PHE A 844 10.53 -20.91 23.73
CA PHE A 844 10.84 -20.13 22.54
C PHE A 844 12.33 -19.75 22.47
N TYR A 845 12.91 -19.39 23.62
CA TYR A 845 14.33 -19.00 23.68
C TYR A 845 15.30 -20.18 23.45
N GLU A 846 14.85 -21.40 23.74
CA GLU A 846 15.61 -22.61 23.42
C GLU A 846 15.62 -22.84 21.91
N ASP A 847 14.47 -22.70 21.24
CA ASP A 847 14.34 -22.89 19.80
C ASP A 847 15.12 -21.82 19.04
N TRP A 848 15.09 -20.56 19.50
CA TRP A 848 15.88 -19.48 18.94
C TRP A 848 17.39 -19.75 19.02
N LEU A 849 17.90 -20.33 20.12
CA LEU A 849 19.30 -20.75 20.29
C LEU A 849 19.67 -22.02 19.53
N LYS A 850 18.71 -22.83 19.07
CA LYS A 850 18.99 -23.96 18.18
C LYS A 850 19.45 -23.51 16.80
N ILE A 851 19.17 -22.27 16.42
CA ILE A 851 19.70 -21.66 15.20
C ILE A 851 21.21 -21.42 15.42
N PRO A 852 22.10 -22.01 14.61
CA PRO A 852 23.55 -21.97 14.83
C PRO A 852 24.13 -20.56 14.91
N GLU A 853 23.60 -19.64 14.14
CA GLU A 853 24.03 -18.25 14.05
C GLU A 853 23.70 -17.46 15.32
N ASN A 854 22.50 -17.66 15.87
CA ASN A 854 22.08 -17.04 17.11
C ASN A 854 22.92 -17.55 18.29
N ALA A 855 23.12 -18.84 18.38
CA ALA A 855 23.99 -19.44 19.39
C ALA A 855 25.43 -18.95 19.27
N LYS A 856 25.95 -18.79 18.04
CA LYS A 856 27.30 -18.27 17.76
C LYS A 856 27.40 -16.81 18.17
N SER A 857 26.38 -15.99 17.84
CA SER A 857 26.32 -14.58 18.23
C SER A 857 26.38 -14.42 19.74
N ILE A 858 25.51 -15.13 20.49
CA ILE A 858 25.52 -15.05 21.95
C ILE A 858 26.84 -15.58 22.56
N LYS A 859 27.39 -16.65 22.01
CA LYS A 859 28.72 -17.15 22.45
C LYS A 859 29.83 -16.13 22.22
N ASN A 860 29.81 -15.40 21.12
CA ASN A 860 30.76 -14.35 20.82
C ASN A 860 30.63 -13.17 21.81
N ILE A 861 29.42 -12.71 22.10
CA ILE A 861 29.13 -11.68 23.09
C ILE A 861 29.69 -12.08 24.47
N LEU A 862 29.37 -13.31 24.91
CA LEU A 862 29.87 -13.81 26.19
C LEU A 862 31.41 -13.88 26.22
N LYS A 863 32.06 -14.37 25.18
CA LYS A 863 33.51 -14.45 25.05
C LYS A 863 34.18 -13.09 24.98
N PHE A 864 33.51 -12.09 24.43
CA PHE A 864 34.02 -10.73 24.34
C PHE A 864 34.01 -10.00 25.67
N HIS A 865 32.94 -10.14 26.46
CA HIS A 865 32.76 -9.41 27.71
C HIS A 865 33.15 -10.21 28.95
N ALA A 866 33.29 -11.52 28.87
CA ALA A 866 33.61 -12.37 29.99
C ALA A 866 34.73 -13.38 29.70
N VAL A 867 35.53 -13.71 30.71
CA VAL A 867 36.54 -14.76 30.62
C VAL A 867 35.83 -16.11 30.67
N CYS A 868 35.45 -16.66 29.51
CA CYS A 868 34.71 -17.90 29.41
C CYS A 868 35.58 -19.13 29.18
N PRO A 869 35.18 -20.32 29.66
CA PRO A 869 35.82 -21.58 29.29
C PRO A 869 35.78 -21.84 27.78
N GLN A 870 36.75 -22.53 27.24
CA GLN A 870 36.83 -22.82 25.80
C GLN A 870 35.67 -23.73 25.32
N ASP A 871 35.22 -24.63 26.19
CA ASP A 871 34.17 -25.60 25.97
C ASP A 871 32.80 -25.16 26.53
N MET A 872 32.61 -23.85 26.74
CA MET A 872 31.37 -23.29 27.23
C MET A 872 30.20 -23.55 26.28
N GLU A 873 29.08 -24.05 26.86
CA GLU A 873 27.79 -24.15 26.18
C GLU A 873 26.73 -23.29 26.85
N ILE A 874 25.74 -22.86 26.08
CA ILE A 874 24.58 -22.11 26.57
C ILE A 874 23.38 -23.05 26.57
N VAL A 875 22.73 -23.15 27.71
CA VAL A 875 21.56 -24.02 27.89
C VAL A 875 20.39 -23.15 28.34
N VAL A 876 19.25 -23.29 27.70
CA VAL A 876 18.01 -22.64 28.15
C VAL A 876 17.18 -23.65 28.97
N ARG A 877 16.59 -23.20 30.07
CA ARG A 877 15.65 -23.96 30.87
C ARG A 877 14.53 -23.08 31.39
N THR A 878 13.38 -23.67 31.62
CA THR A 878 12.27 -22.99 32.30
C THR A 878 12.34 -23.20 33.81
N GLU A 879 11.60 -22.40 34.60
CA GLU A 879 11.47 -22.58 36.07
C GLU A 879 10.94 -23.97 36.40
N GLU A 880 10.02 -24.53 35.63
CA GLU A 880 9.49 -25.87 35.80
C GLU A 880 10.56 -26.97 35.67
N ASP A 881 11.46 -26.81 34.72
CA ASP A 881 12.57 -27.77 34.54
C ASP A 881 13.53 -27.73 35.69
N MET A 882 13.78 -26.52 36.22
CA MET A 882 14.63 -26.35 37.40
C MET A 882 13.99 -26.97 38.65
N GLU A 883 12.68 -26.85 38.85
CA GLU A 883 11.97 -27.51 39.92
C GLU A 883 11.96 -29.04 39.79
N ARG A 884 11.73 -29.55 38.56
CA ARG A 884 11.80 -31.00 38.28
C ARG A 884 13.18 -31.56 38.60
N LYS A 885 14.24 -30.84 38.22
CA LYS A 885 15.62 -31.24 38.54
C LYS A 885 15.87 -31.29 40.04
N LYS A 886 15.49 -30.25 40.79
CA LYS A 886 15.61 -30.20 42.25
C LYS A 886 14.84 -31.35 42.94
N LYS A 887 13.62 -31.67 42.47
CA LYS A 887 12.85 -32.79 42.98
C LYS A 887 13.54 -34.14 42.68
N THR A 888 14.17 -34.28 41.55
CA THR A 888 14.88 -35.50 41.15
C THR A 888 16.18 -35.67 41.96
N GLU A 889 16.96 -34.61 42.14
CA GLU A 889 18.16 -34.61 42.97
C GLU A 889 17.86 -34.84 44.44
N GLY A 890 16.77 -34.24 44.96
CA GLY A 890 16.29 -34.49 46.31
C GLY A 890 15.84 -35.94 46.53
N LYS A 891 15.22 -36.58 45.50
CA LYS A 891 14.90 -38.03 45.56
C LYS A 891 16.13 -38.92 45.52
N LEU A 892 17.14 -38.54 44.73
CA LEU A 892 18.43 -39.24 44.68
C LEU A 892 19.20 -39.08 46.00
N LYS A 893 19.23 -37.90 46.59
CA LYS A 893 19.88 -37.64 47.87
C LYS A 893 19.24 -38.46 48.99
N ARG A 894 17.92 -38.51 49.10
CA ARG A 894 17.19 -39.38 50.07
C ARG A 894 17.46 -40.86 49.83
N ARG A 895 17.59 -41.32 48.58
CA ARG A 895 17.96 -42.70 48.24
C ARG A 895 19.41 -43.05 48.62
N TYR A 896 20.32 -42.07 48.68
CA TYR A 896 21.68 -42.26 49.10
C TYR A 896 21.81 -42.20 50.66
N GLU A 897 21.02 -41.33 51.30
CA GLU A 897 20.99 -41.23 52.78
C GLU A 897 20.28 -42.44 53.44
N ASP A 898 19.36 -43.09 52.74
CA ASP A 898 18.73 -44.34 53.23
C ASP A 898 19.61 -45.61 52.99
N LYS A 899 20.81 -45.49 52.44
CA LYS A 899 21.74 -46.59 52.17
C LYS A 899 23.03 -46.55 52.97
N PHE A 900 23.16 -45.59 53.87
CA PHE A 900 24.24 -45.62 54.89
C PHE A 900 23.61 -45.49 56.32
#